data_54234167eeb3a06b9fb4105ec63b02e4
#
_entry.id   54234167eeb3a06b9fb4105ec63b02e4
#
_cell.length_a   1.000
_cell.length_b   1.000
_cell.length_c   1.000
_cell.angle_alpha   90.00
_cell.angle_beta   90.00
_cell.angle_gamma   90.00
#
_symmetry.space_group_name_H-M   'P 1'
#
loop_
_entity.id
_entity.type
_entity.pdbx_description
1 polymer ?
#
loop_
_entity_poly.entity_id
_entity_poly.type
_entity_poly.pdbx_seq_one_letter_code
_entity_poly.pdbx_strand_id
1 'polypeptide(L)'
;MNQEIIKTISEELNVRVHQIEAVLSLLEEGNTVPFIARYRKEKTGALDEDQIRTIDKYYQYQVNLLKRKEDVIRLIDEKGMLNEKLKTDILKATQLSEVEDLYRPYKEKRKTKATAAKAKGLEPLAKWILALNKGDILVEAKKYLNDDVLNVEDAIQGALDIIAEDIADDIKYRKFLKDMLYKGGILKTSEKKKHDDENKVYEMYYNYQEKVKTLVSHRILAINRAEKEKVINVNIEGDKDYYLQYITRGVTKSRETNLLPYIQKAVEDSYQRLLFPSIEREIRKELTEKANEQALKVFSVNLENLLLQAPLKNKMVLGVDPAYRTGCKLAVVDQTGKVLHIDKVFITLPKDNYDKDIKTLLDIISKYKIEIIAIGNGTASRESEAFIAKLIQEHHLNVEFAIISEAGASVYSASQIAKEEFPDYHVEERSAVSIARRLQDPLAELVKIEPKAISVGQYQHDIPEKNLEEQLDFVVEKTVNNVGVDINTASKSLLKYVAGLNAGVAQQIVLYRNEHGKFHNRNEIKNVKKLGAKTYTQAIGFLRVLDGDHPLDATAIHPENYQQALDLLNLCQLSLADLGTVELKDKLLKINKKEVIETLKIDQYTLDDIIDCLIKPNRSIRDQYQTPLLKKDILHIEDLKPGMVLEGTVRNVVDFGAFVDIGLKNDGLVHISKMSKQRIKHPLDVLSIGDIVEVNVIDVDLNKKRVSISMI
;
A
#
# COMPACT_ATOMS: atom_id res chain seq x y z
N MET A 1 25.40 -15.87 -2.95
CA MET A 1 24.23 -15.72 -3.87
C MET A 1 24.00 -17.02 -4.65
N ASN A 2 22.73 -17.45 -4.81
CA ASN A 2 22.39 -18.69 -5.53
C ASN A 2 22.07 -18.37 -6.99
N GLN A 3 22.87 -18.90 -7.94
CA GLN A 3 22.76 -18.59 -9.37
C GLN A 3 21.46 -19.06 -10.03
N GLU A 4 20.89 -20.18 -9.56
CA GLU A 4 19.59 -20.67 -10.07
C GLU A 4 18.45 -19.72 -9.68
N ILE A 5 18.48 -19.21 -8.44
CA ILE A 5 17.50 -18.22 -7.96
C ILE A 5 17.62 -16.94 -8.79
N ILE A 6 18.83 -16.45 -9.02
CA ILE A 6 19.08 -15.22 -9.81
C ILE A 6 18.54 -15.37 -11.23
N LYS A 7 18.75 -16.54 -11.87
CA LYS A 7 18.21 -16.80 -13.20
C LYS A 7 16.68 -16.80 -13.21
N THR A 8 16.04 -17.45 -12.23
CA THR A 8 14.58 -17.43 -12.07
C THR A 8 14.04 -16.01 -11.92
N ILE A 9 14.68 -15.19 -11.10
CA ILE A 9 14.30 -13.77 -10.91
C ILE A 9 14.44 -12.99 -12.22
N SER A 10 15.53 -13.23 -12.96
CA SER A 10 15.78 -12.57 -14.25
C SER A 10 14.67 -12.86 -15.27
N GLU A 11 14.24 -14.11 -15.34
CA GLU A 11 13.17 -14.54 -16.26
C GLU A 11 11.79 -13.96 -15.84
N GLU A 12 11.48 -13.92 -14.55
CA GLU A 12 10.17 -13.48 -14.07
C GLU A 12 10.02 -11.96 -14.02
N LEU A 13 11.06 -11.23 -13.61
CA LEU A 13 11.02 -9.78 -13.52
C LEU A 13 11.49 -9.06 -14.80
N ASN A 14 11.96 -9.80 -15.80
CA ASN A 14 12.55 -9.26 -17.03
C ASN A 14 13.68 -8.27 -16.75
N VAL A 15 14.55 -8.60 -15.78
CA VAL A 15 15.73 -7.84 -15.37
C VAL A 15 16.97 -8.67 -15.68
N ARG A 16 18.05 -8.05 -16.16
CA ARG A 16 19.27 -8.78 -16.52
C ARG A 16 19.97 -9.36 -15.29
N VAL A 17 20.56 -10.56 -15.43
CA VAL A 17 21.26 -11.27 -14.35
C VAL A 17 22.28 -10.37 -13.62
N HIS A 18 23.15 -9.66 -14.36
CA HIS A 18 24.15 -8.81 -13.75
C HIS A 18 23.59 -7.64 -12.93
N GLN A 19 22.38 -7.13 -13.29
CA GLN A 19 21.71 -6.09 -12.52
C GLN A 19 21.21 -6.64 -11.17
N ILE A 20 20.67 -7.88 -11.18
CA ILE A 20 20.22 -8.56 -9.96
C ILE A 20 21.41 -8.84 -9.05
N GLU A 21 22.51 -9.35 -9.60
CA GLU A 21 23.74 -9.61 -8.84
C GLU A 21 24.29 -8.32 -8.21
N ALA A 22 24.31 -7.23 -8.97
CA ALA A 22 24.75 -5.92 -8.47
C ALA A 22 23.85 -5.42 -7.33
N VAL A 23 22.53 -5.52 -7.48
CA VAL A 23 21.56 -5.13 -6.43
C VAL A 23 21.80 -5.93 -5.16
N LEU A 24 21.85 -7.27 -5.27
CA LEU A 24 22.03 -8.15 -4.11
C LEU A 24 23.38 -7.92 -3.42
N SER A 25 24.47 -7.72 -4.19
CA SER A 25 25.79 -7.40 -3.63
C SER A 25 25.76 -6.08 -2.86
N LEU A 26 25.17 -5.03 -3.45
CA LEU A 26 25.06 -3.74 -2.77
C LEU A 26 24.22 -3.79 -1.49
N LEU A 27 23.14 -4.59 -1.48
CA LEU A 27 22.32 -4.80 -0.29
C LEU A 27 23.08 -5.60 0.79
N GLU A 28 23.83 -6.64 0.41
CA GLU A 28 24.71 -7.40 1.31
C GLU A 28 25.81 -6.53 1.92
N GLU A 29 26.35 -5.58 1.15
CA GLU A 29 27.25 -4.55 1.65
C GLU A 29 26.55 -3.59 2.64
N GLY A 30 25.21 -3.68 2.78
CA GLY A 30 24.37 -2.87 3.68
C GLY A 30 24.14 -1.46 3.15
N ASN A 31 24.08 -1.30 1.84
CA ASN A 31 23.57 -0.08 1.23
C ASN A 31 22.03 -0.06 1.30
N THR A 32 21.46 1.13 1.46
CA THR A 32 20.00 1.33 1.49
C THR A 32 19.43 1.38 0.09
N VAL A 33 18.15 1.00 -0.06
CA VAL A 33 17.45 1.02 -1.36
C VAL A 33 17.49 2.40 -2.02
N PRO A 34 17.17 3.52 -1.33
CA PRO A 34 17.26 4.84 -1.94
C PRO A 34 18.68 5.22 -2.40
N PHE A 35 19.70 4.85 -1.62
CA PHE A 35 21.08 5.12 -1.99
C PHE A 35 21.50 4.36 -3.26
N ILE A 36 21.13 3.09 -3.37
CA ILE A 36 21.41 2.27 -4.55
C ILE A 36 20.73 2.88 -5.78
N ALA A 37 19.41 3.17 -5.68
CA ALA A 37 18.63 3.72 -6.78
C ALA A 37 19.17 5.07 -7.28
N ARG A 38 19.61 5.93 -6.35
CA ARG A 38 20.05 7.28 -6.70
C ARG A 38 21.52 7.37 -7.08
N TYR A 39 22.41 6.70 -6.34
CA TYR A 39 23.88 6.92 -6.41
C TYR A 39 24.68 5.72 -6.89
N ARG A 40 24.04 4.63 -7.34
CA ARG A 40 24.71 3.44 -7.91
C ARG A 40 24.03 2.96 -9.19
N LYS A 41 23.49 3.90 -9.96
CA LYS A 41 22.80 3.65 -11.24
C LYS A 41 23.68 2.93 -12.25
N GLU A 42 24.97 3.25 -12.28
CA GLU A 42 25.97 2.63 -13.14
C GLU A 42 26.11 1.12 -12.92
N LYS A 43 25.93 0.65 -11.68
CA LYS A 43 26.00 -0.78 -11.33
C LYS A 43 24.69 -1.50 -11.61
N THR A 44 23.56 -0.84 -11.34
CA THR A 44 22.22 -1.46 -11.44
C THR A 44 21.55 -1.25 -12.79
N GLY A 45 22.11 -0.39 -13.66
CA GLY A 45 21.48 -0.01 -14.93
C GLY A 45 20.23 0.83 -14.71
N ALA A 46 20.27 1.75 -13.72
CA ALA A 46 19.22 2.68 -13.35
C ALA A 46 17.89 2.04 -12.90
N LEU A 47 17.96 0.92 -12.19
CA LEU A 47 16.79 0.37 -11.50
C LEU A 47 16.30 1.34 -10.42
N ASP A 48 14.98 1.52 -10.36
CA ASP A 48 14.33 2.36 -9.36
C ASP A 48 14.17 1.64 -7.99
N GLU A 49 13.72 2.37 -6.97
CA GLU A 49 13.54 1.86 -5.62
C GLU A 49 12.55 0.69 -5.55
N ASP A 50 11.47 0.76 -6.33
CA ASP A 50 10.44 -0.29 -6.36
C ASP A 50 10.98 -1.57 -7.01
N GLN A 51 11.78 -1.45 -8.09
CA GLN A 51 12.44 -2.57 -8.75
C GLN A 51 13.49 -3.22 -7.84
N ILE A 52 14.34 -2.43 -7.18
CA ILE A 52 15.38 -2.92 -6.26
C ILE A 52 14.73 -3.69 -5.09
N ARG A 53 13.68 -3.11 -4.48
CA ARG A 53 12.94 -3.76 -3.40
C ARG A 53 12.23 -5.03 -3.86
N THR A 54 11.70 -5.04 -5.07
CA THR A 54 11.06 -6.22 -5.65
C THR A 54 12.07 -7.35 -5.83
N ILE A 55 13.27 -7.06 -6.35
CA ILE A 55 14.36 -8.03 -6.48
C ILE A 55 14.73 -8.62 -5.11
N ASP A 56 14.91 -7.79 -4.09
CA ASP A 56 15.25 -8.27 -2.74
C ASP A 56 14.16 -9.16 -2.17
N LYS A 57 12.89 -8.71 -2.17
CA LYS A 57 11.75 -9.51 -1.67
C LYS A 57 11.62 -10.85 -2.40
N TYR A 58 11.81 -10.82 -3.72
CA TYR A 58 11.70 -12.02 -4.53
C TYR A 58 12.85 -12.99 -4.24
N TYR A 59 14.06 -12.47 -4.08
CA TYR A 59 15.22 -13.27 -3.68
C TYR A 59 15.02 -13.95 -2.32
N GLN A 60 14.56 -13.20 -1.32
CA GLN A 60 14.24 -13.74 0.00
C GLN A 60 13.14 -14.81 -0.05
N TYR A 61 12.11 -14.58 -0.89
CA TYR A 61 11.06 -15.56 -1.11
C TYR A 61 11.61 -16.86 -1.69
N GLN A 62 12.44 -16.79 -2.72
CA GLN A 62 13.04 -17.95 -3.39
C GLN A 62 14.01 -18.73 -2.46
N VAL A 63 14.79 -18.01 -1.66
CA VAL A 63 15.65 -18.63 -0.64
C VAL A 63 14.81 -19.41 0.39
N ASN A 64 13.71 -18.82 0.87
CA ASN A 64 12.81 -19.46 1.81
C ASN A 64 12.10 -20.69 1.16
N LEU A 65 11.69 -20.56 -0.11
CA LEU A 65 11.10 -21.66 -0.87
C LEU A 65 12.08 -22.82 -1.02
N LEU A 66 13.35 -22.55 -1.38
CA LEU A 66 14.39 -23.58 -1.49
C LEU A 66 14.60 -24.30 -0.16
N LYS A 67 14.77 -23.54 0.92
CA LYS A 67 14.89 -24.11 2.27
C LYS A 67 13.70 -24.97 2.64
N ARG A 68 12.49 -24.53 2.30
CA ARG A 68 11.29 -25.33 2.57
C ARG A 68 11.23 -26.61 1.76
N LYS A 69 11.65 -26.59 0.48
CA LYS A 69 11.78 -27.80 -0.35
C LYS A 69 12.73 -28.81 0.30
N GLU A 70 13.91 -28.36 0.75
CA GLU A 70 14.90 -29.20 1.42
C GLU A 70 14.33 -29.79 2.72
N ASP A 71 13.65 -29.01 3.54
CA ASP A 71 13.01 -29.48 4.77
C ASP A 71 11.95 -30.53 4.47
N VAL A 72 11.10 -30.33 3.46
CA VAL A 72 10.04 -31.26 3.07
C VAL A 72 10.63 -32.56 2.55
N ILE A 73 11.67 -32.51 1.70
CA ILE A 73 12.37 -33.69 1.20
C ILE A 73 12.93 -34.51 2.39
N ARG A 74 13.62 -33.85 3.32
CA ARG A 74 14.18 -34.48 4.51
C ARG A 74 13.07 -35.15 5.36
N LEU A 75 11.97 -34.44 5.64
CA LEU A 75 10.88 -34.95 6.47
C LEU A 75 10.15 -36.15 5.85
N ILE A 76 10.08 -36.23 4.51
CA ILE A 76 9.50 -37.39 3.80
C ILE A 76 10.49 -38.54 3.78
N ASP A 77 11.79 -38.27 3.63
CA ASP A 77 12.85 -39.27 3.62
C ASP A 77 12.99 -39.93 5.00
N GLU A 78 12.94 -39.18 6.09
CA GLU A 78 12.93 -39.70 7.47
C GLU A 78 11.79 -40.71 7.73
N LYS A 79 10.69 -40.62 6.96
CA LYS A 79 9.57 -41.56 6.98
C LYS A 79 9.75 -42.76 6.05
N GLY A 80 10.84 -42.81 5.29
CA GLY A 80 11.09 -43.85 4.28
C GLY A 80 10.12 -43.87 3.09
N MET A 81 9.45 -42.71 2.83
CA MET A 81 8.42 -42.58 1.80
C MET A 81 8.87 -41.76 0.57
N LEU A 82 10.11 -41.25 0.58
CA LEU A 82 10.64 -40.46 -0.52
C LEU A 82 10.96 -41.38 -1.74
N ASN A 83 10.53 -40.94 -2.91
CA ASN A 83 10.92 -41.54 -4.17
C ASN A 83 11.41 -40.48 -5.15
N GLU A 84 12.17 -40.90 -6.20
CA GLU A 84 12.81 -39.97 -7.15
C GLU A 84 11.82 -39.08 -7.89
N LYS A 85 10.61 -39.57 -8.19
CA LYS A 85 9.57 -38.78 -8.84
C LYS A 85 9.08 -37.67 -7.92
N LEU A 86 8.73 -37.97 -6.67
CA LEU A 86 8.26 -37.00 -5.68
C LEU A 86 9.33 -35.95 -5.39
N LYS A 87 10.60 -36.37 -5.24
CA LYS A 87 11.73 -35.46 -5.06
C LYS A 87 11.85 -34.48 -6.24
N THR A 88 11.73 -35.00 -7.46
CA THR A 88 11.76 -34.19 -8.69
C THR A 88 10.57 -33.21 -8.72
N ASP A 89 9.37 -33.65 -8.37
CA ASP A 89 8.18 -32.80 -8.35
C ASP A 89 8.30 -31.69 -7.30
N ILE A 90 8.84 -31.97 -6.09
CA ILE A 90 9.09 -30.97 -5.04
C ILE A 90 10.13 -29.96 -5.54
N LEU A 91 11.22 -30.40 -6.16
CA LEU A 91 12.26 -29.51 -6.67
C LEU A 91 11.74 -28.59 -7.79
N LYS A 92 10.85 -29.09 -8.65
CA LYS A 92 10.24 -28.32 -9.73
C LYS A 92 9.14 -27.36 -9.29
N ALA A 93 8.59 -27.50 -8.09
CA ALA A 93 7.55 -26.60 -7.59
C ALA A 93 8.05 -25.13 -7.59
N THR A 94 7.24 -24.20 -8.08
CA THR A 94 7.56 -22.77 -8.19
C THR A 94 6.97 -21.96 -7.06
N GLN A 95 5.99 -22.49 -6.36
CA GLN A 95 5.29 -21.83 -5.27
C GLN A 95 5.29 -22.66 -3.99
N LEU A 96 5.27 -21.97 -2.85
CA LEU A 96 5.21 -22.62 -1.53
C LEU A 96 3.94 -23.50 -1.38
N SER A 97 2.81 -23.10 -1.96
CA SER A 97 1.57 -23.84 -1.95
C SER A 97 1.71 -25.20 -2.65
N GLU A 98 2.44 -25.28 -3.75
CA GLU A 98 2.72 -26.52 -4.47
C GLU A 98 3.57 -27.49 -3.62
N VAL A 99 4.58 -26.96 -2.92
CA VAL A 99 5.42 -27.74 -2.00
C VAL A 99 4.59 -28.29 -0.83
N GLU A 100 3.70 -27.47 -0.25
CA GLU A 100 2.82 -27.89 0.84
C GLU A 100 1.78 -28.93 0.38
N ASP A 101 1.25 -28.84 -0.83
CA ASP A 101 0.34 -29.84 -1.39
C ASP A 101 1.05 -31.16 -1.64
N LEU A 102 2.30 -31.14 -2.15
CA LEU A 102 3.13 -32.34 -2.30
C LEU A 102 3.46 -32.99 -0.94
N TYR A 103 3.66 -32.20 0.10
CA TYR A 103 3.94 -32.68 1.45
C TYR A 103 2.70 -33.17 2.21
N ARG A 104 1.50 -32.69 1.87
CA ARG A 104 0.24 -32.95 2.58
C ARG A 104 -0.03 -34.43 2.91
N PRO A 105 0.11 -35.41 1.99
CA PRO A 105 -0.11 -36.80 2.30
C PRO A 105 0.84 -37.37 3.38
N TYR A 106 2.01 -36.78 3.54
CA TYR A 106 3.08 -37.24 4.45
C TYR A 106 3.09 -36.47 5.78
N LYS A 107 2.29 -35.42 5.89
CA LYS A 107 2.22 -34.59 7.11
C LYS A 107 1.50 -35.35 8.23
N GLU A 108 2.05 -35.29 9.43
CA GLU A 108 1.37 -35.82 10.61
C GLU A 108 0.05 -35.10 10.85
N LYS A 109 -1.01 -35.87 10.91
CA LYS A 109 -2.36 -35.40 11.17
C LYS A 109 -2.73 -35.63 12.62
N ARG A 110 -3.27 -34.59 13.26
CA ARG A 110 -3.91 -34.74 14.57
C ARG A 110 -5.23 -35.49 14.38
N LYS A 111 -5.70 -36.19 15.43
CA LYS A 111 -6.92 -37.06 15.48
C LYS A 111 -7.98 -36.74 14.41
N THR A 112 -7.93 -37.49 13.30
CA THR A 112 -8.97 -37.49 12.26
C THR A 112 -9.76 -38.78 12.34
N LYS A 113 -10.93 -38.87 11.64
CA LYS A 113 -11.68 -40.11 11.53
C LYS A 113 -10.81 -41.21 10.91
N ALA A 114 -10.03 -40.87 9.88
CA ALA A 114 -9.13 -41.81 9.20
C ALA A 114 -7.99 -42.27 10.12
N THR A 115 -7.35 -41.38 10.90
CA THR A 115 -6.29 -41.78 11.85
C THR A 115 -6.85 -42.70 12.95
N ALA A 116 -8.08 -42.42 13.42
CA ALA A 116 -8.76 -43.30 14.37
C ALA A 116 -9.08 -44.70 13.75
N ALA A 117 -9.55 -44.69 12.50
CA ALA A 117 -9.82 -45.95 11.79
C ALA A 117 -8.54 -46.77 11.49
N LYS A 118 -7.44 -46.10 11.14
CA LYS A 118 -6.11 -46.75 10.97
C LYS A 118 -5.62 -47.36 12.27
N ALA A 119 -5.78 -46.64 13.40
CA ALA A 119 -5.43 -47.19 14.72
C ALA A 119 -6.23 -48.44 15.09
N LYS A 120 -7.47 -48.57 14.61
CA LYS A 120 -8.33 -49.75 14.77
C LYS A 120 -8.01 -50.90 13.80
N GLY A 121 -6.98 -50.75 12.96
CA GLY A 121 -6.53 -51.78 12.03
C GLY A 121 -7.33 -51.87 10.72
N LEU A 122 -8.09 -50.85 10.32
CA LEU A 122 -8.98 -50.89 9.15
C LEU A 122 -8.29 -50.45 7.83
N GLU A 123 -7.01 -50.11 7.83
CA GLU A 123 -6.27 -49.74 6.63
C GLU A 123 -6.20 -50.84 5.56
N PRO A 124 -6.01 -52.15 5.89
CA PRO A 124 -6.02 -53.20 4.90
C PRO A 124 -7.38 -53.36 4.20
N LEU A 125 -8.51 -53.14 4.93
CA LEU A 125 -9.85 -53.15 4.33
C LEU A 125 -10.02 -51.98 3.34
N ALA A 126 -9.55 -50.79 3.68
CA ALA A 126 -9.54 -49.65 2.77
C ALA A 126 -8.73 -49.94 1.49
N LYS A 127 -7.54 -50.52 1.64
CA LYS A 127 -6.71 -51.01 0.50
C LYS A 127 -7.39 -52.07 -0.35
N TRP A 128 -8.11 -53.01 0.27
CA TRP A 128 -8.87 -54.03 -0.41
C TRP A 128 -9.98 -53.45 -1.30
N ILE A 129 -10.69 -52.41 -0.79
CA ILE A 129 -11.74 -51.70 -1.52
C ILE A 129 -11.12 -50.93 -2.70
N LEU A 130 -10.03 -50.19 -2.48
CA LEU A 130 -9.34 -49.39 -3.51
C LEU A 130 -8.69 -50.30 -4.61
N ALA A 131 -8.31 -51.53 -4.28
CA ALA A 131 -7.81 -52.49 -5.24
C ALA A 131 -8.91 -53.04 -6.18
N LEU A 132 -10.18 -52.70 -5.91
CA LEU A 132 -11.36 -53.18 -6.66
C LEU A 132 -11.45 -54.70 -6.68
N ASN A 133 -11.13 -55.33 -5.56
CA ASN A 133 -11.14 -56.78 -5.44
C ASN A 133 -12.55 -57.36 -5.66
N LYS A 134 -12.60 -58.53 -6.28
CA LYS A 134 -13.85 -59.25 -6.45
C LYS A 134 -14.20 -59.98 -5.15
N GLY A 135 -15.41 -59.80 -4.68
CA GLY A 135 -15.90 -60.43 -3.44
C GLY A 135 -17.00 -59.60 -2.78
N ASP A 136 -17.60 -60.19 -1.75
CA ASP A 136 -18.60 -59.51 -0.93
C ASP A 136 -17.88 -58.75 0.18
N ILE A 137 -18.06 -57.40 0.19
CA ILE A 137 -17.48 -56.51 1.20
C ILE A 137 -17.91 -56.86 2.62
N LEU A 138 -19.15 -57.39 2.80
CA LEU A 138 -19.67 -57.78 4.10
C LEU A 138 -18.92 -59.00 4.66
N VAL A 139 -18.50 -59.92 3.78
CA VAL A 139 -17.68 -61.05 4.16
C VAL A 139 -16.25 -60.65 4.46
N GLU A 140 -15.69 -59.76 3.66
CA GLU A 140 -14.33 -59.26 3.88
C GLU A 140 -14.23 -58.47 5.17
N ALA A 141 -15.17 -57.56 5.44
CA ALA A 141 -15.17 -56.69 6.61
C ALA A 141 -15.25 -57.45 7.94
N LYS A 142 -15.87 -58.63 7.96
CA LYS A 142 -15.91 -59.52 9.14
C LYS A 142 -14.52 -59.91 9.65
N LYS A 143 -13.50 -59.93 8.77
CA LYS A 143 -12.13 -60.30 9.13
C LYS A 143 -11.42 -59.21 9.99
N TYR A 144 -11.97 -58.01 10.03
CA TYR A 144 -11.40 -56.85 10.72
C TYR A 144 -12.15 -56.47 12.00
N LEU A 145 -13.08 -57.34 12.44
CA LEU A 145 -13.77 -57.13 13.73
C LEU A 145 -12.79 -57.42 14.88
N ASN A 146 -12.81 -56.53 15.86
CA ASN A 146 -11.96 -56.63 17.06
C ASN A 146 -12.67 -55.86 18.21
N ASP A 147 -12.01 -55.73 19.37
CA ASP A 147 -12.56 -55.08 20.56
C ASP A 147 -12.93 -53.63 20.32
N ASP A 148 -12.29 -52.93 19.37
CA ASP A 148 -12.54 -51.54 18.99
C ASP A 148 -13.49 -51.40 17.80
N VAL A 149 -13.84 -52.52 17.10
CA VAL A 149 -14.69 -52.55 15.90
C VAL A 149 -15.70 -53.69 16.08
N LEU A 150 -16.87 -53.34 16.63
CA LEU A 150 -17.82 -54.34 17.10
C LEU A 150 -18.75 -54.91 16.00
N ASN A 151 -18.91 -54.23 14.89
CA ASN A 151 -19.81 -54.63 13.80
C ASN A 151 -19.21 -54.33 12.43
N VAL A 152 -19.79 -54.96 11.41
CA VAL A 152 -19.35 -54.88 10.00
C VAL A 152 -19.54 -53.49 9.43
N GLU A 153 -20.59 -52.80 9.84
CA GLU A 153 -20.94 -51.45 9.41
C GLU A 153 -19.86 -50.47 9.86
N ASP A 154 -19.39 -50.56 11.12
CA ASP A 154 -18.31 -49.72 11.67
C ASP A 154 -16.98 -50.03 10.96
N ALA A 155 -16.70 -51.31 10.63
CA ALA A 155 -15.50 -51.66 9.87
C ALA A 155 -15.50 -51.01 8.48
N ILE A 156 -16.64 -51.12 7.77
CA ILE A 156 -16.79 -50.51 6.45
C ILE A 156 -16.69 -48.98 6.55
N GLN A 157 -17.43 -48.38 7.49
CA GLN A 157 -17.38 -46.92 7.64
C GLN A 157 -15.98 -46.39 7.94
N GLY A 158 -15.23 -47.05 8.82
CA GLY A 158 -13.85 -46.70 9.10
C GLY A 158 -12.94 -46.82 7.88
N ALA A 159 -13.12 -47.88 7.06
CA ALA A 159 -12.40 -48.00 5.79
C ALA A 159 -12.75 -46.90 4.80
N LEU A 160 -14.04 -46.50 4.72
CA LEU A 160 -14.49 -45.42 3.86
C LEU A 160 -13.95 -44.06 4.35
N ASP A 161 -13.85 -43.82 5.68
CA ASP A 161 -13.23 -42.64 6.25
C ASP A 161 -11.74 -42.51 5.86
N ILE A 162 -11.01 -43.62 5.80
CA ILE A 162 -9.61 -43.66 5.32
C ILE A 162 -9.57 -43.29 3.83
N ILE A 163 -10.41 -43.96 3.00
CA ILE A 163 -10.48 -43.68 1.57
C ILE A 163 -10.85 -42.22 1.29
N ALA A 164 -11.80 -41.64 2.04
CA ALA A 164 -12.20 -40.27 1.89
C ALA A 164 -11.03 -39.29 2.17
N GLU A 165 -10.20 -39.58 3.17
CA GLU A 165 -9.02 -38.77 3.48
C GLU A 165 -7.93 -38.92 2.40
N ASP A 166 -7.66 -40.12 1.94
CA ASP A 166 -6.69 -40.40 0.88
C ASP A 166 -7.07 -39.66 -0.43
N ILE A 167 -8.36 -39.66 -0.79
CA ILE A 167 -8.88 -38.91 -1.94
C ILE A 167 -8.67 -37.37 -1.71
N ALA A 168 -8.96 -36.90 -0.53
CA ALA A 168 -8.84 -35.44 -0.22
C ALA A 168 -7.38 -34.95 -0.23
N ASP A 169 -6.42 -35.85 0.01
CA ASP A 169 -4.99 -35.56 -0.01
C ASP A 169 -4.35 -35.78 -1.38
N ASP A 170 -5.03 -36.45 -2.30
CA ASP A 170 -4.51 -36.69 -3.64
C ASP A 170 -4.42 -35.37 -4.44
N ILE A 171 -3.20 -35.02 -4.81
CA ILE A 171 -2.87 -33.78 -5.55
C ILE A 171 -3.66 -33.70 -6.87
N LYS A 172 -3.89 -34.84 -7.54
CA LYS A 172 -4.63 -34.87 -8.81
C LYS A 172 -6.06 -34.37 -8.63
N TYR A 173 -6.77 -34.81 -7.60
CA TYR A 173 -8.15 -34.39 -7.35
C TYR A 173 -8.22 -32.98 -6.79
N ARG A 174 -7.26 -32.59 -5.95
CA ARG A 174 -7.13 -31.22 -5.44
C ARG A 174 -6.92 -30.23 -6.57
N LYS A 175 -5.92 -30.46 -7.41
CA LYS A 175 -5.61 -29.59 -8.56
C LYS A 175 -6.78 -29.51 -9.53
N PHE A 176 -7.39 -30.66 -9.87
CA PHE A 176 -8.57 -30.68 -10.72
C PHE A 176 -9.70 -29.82 -10.17
N LEU A 177 -10.06 -29.99 -8.89
CA LEU A 177 -11.17 -29.25 -8.28
C LEU A 177 -10.85 -27.76 -8.17
N LYS A 178 -9.62 -27.40 -7.79
CA LYS A 178 -9.17 -26.01 -7.73
C LYS A 178 -9.26 -25.34 -9.11
N ASP A 179 -8.75 -25.96 -10.16
CA ASP A 179 -8.79 -25.47 -11.53
C ASP A 179 -10.24 -25.28 -12.02
N MET A 180 -11.11 -26.24 -11.73
CA MET A 180 -12.51 -26.17 -12.14
C MET A 180 -13.26 -25.05 -11.41
N LEU A 181 -13.09 -24.93 -10.10
CA LEU A 181 -13.70 -23.87 -9.29
C LEU A 181 -13.16 -22.48 -9.65
N TYR A 182 -11.87 -22.36 -9.95
CA TYR A 182 -11.29 -21.08 -10.37
C TYR A 182 -11.82 -20.64 -11.73
N LYS A 183 -11.96 -21.56 -12.70
CA LYS A 183 -12.42 -21.25 -14.07
C LYS A 183 -13.93 -21.07 -14.19
N GLY A 184 -14.70 -21.93 -13.53
CA GLY A 184 -16.14 -22.04 -13.70
C GLY A 184 -16.97 -21.81 -12.43
N GLY A 185 -16.32 -21.75 -11.27
CA GLY A 185 -16.99 -21.51 -9.99
C GLY A 185 -17.64 -20.15 -9.93
N ILE A 186 -18.73 -20.06 -9.18
CA ILE A 186 -19.50 -18.84 -8.93
C ILE A 186 -19.41 -18.55 -7.44
N LEU A 187 -18.84 -17.37 -7.08
CA LEU A 187 -18.96 -16.85 -5.73
C LEU A 187 -20.37 -16.33 -5.54
N LYS A 188 -21.05 -16.80 -4.50
CA LYS A 188 -22.39 -16.36 -4.10
C LYS A 188 -22.39 -15.83 -2.70
N THR A 189 -23.19 -14.79 -2.48
CA THR A 189 -23.44 -14.26 -1.17
C THR A 189 -24.93 -14.40 -0.83
N SER A 190 -25.23 -14.47 0.45
CA SER A 190 -26.59 -14.45 0.96
C SER A 190 -26.67 -13.64 2.24
N GLU A 191 -27.68 -12.81 2.34
CA GLU A 191 -27.97 -12.00 3.53
C GLU A 191 -28.22 -12.87 4.76
N LYS A 192 -27.69 -12.49 5.92
CA LYS A 192 -27.99 -13.14 7.18
C LYS A 192 -29.29 -12.58 7.78
N LYS A 193 -30.09 -13.45 8.37
CA LYS A 193 -31.40 -13.08 8.96
C LYS A 193 -31.33 -12.04 10.10
N LYS A 194 -30.19 -11.96 10.78
CA LYS A 194 -29.93 -11.00 11.87
C LYS A 194 -28.55 -10.38 11.60
N HIS A 195 -28.52 -9.14 11.17
CA HIS A 195 -27.31 -8.35 10.94
C HIS A 195 -27.59 -6.89 11.31
N ASP A 196 -26.50 -6.15 11.48
CA ASP A 196 -26.50 -4.72 11.80
C ASP A 196 -25.93 -3.95 10.59
N ASP A 197 -26.79 -3.65 9.61
CA ASP A 197 -26.46 -2.81 8.46
C ASP A 197 -27.62 -1.82 8.21
N GLU A 198 -27.90 -0.99 9.23
CA GLU A 198 -29.00 -0.02 9.21
C GLU A 198 -28.88 0.94 8.03
N ASN A 199 -27.67 1.30 7.63
CA ASN A 199 -27.38 2.21 6.52
C ASN A 199 -27.32 1.51 5.14
N LYS A 200 -27.55 0.20 5.09
CA LYS A 200 -27.54 -0.62 3.87
C LYS A 200 -26.23 -0.47 3.05
N VAL A 201 -25.10 -0.39 3.74
CA VAL A 201 -23.78 -0.22 3.12
C VAL A 201 -23.44 -1.37 2.18
N TYR A 202 -23.91 -2.59 2.55
CA TYR A 202 -23.64 -3.82 1.81
C TYR A 202 -24.84 -4.32 0.99
N GLU A 203 -25.89 -3.50 0.77
CA GLU A 203 -27.13 -3.92 0.08
C GLU A 203 -26.85 -4.60 -1.27
N MET A 204 -25.89 -4.10 -2.05
CA MET A 204 -25.52 -4.69 -3.33
C MET A 204 -24.92 -6.11 -3.24
N TYR A 205 -24.51 -6.53 -2.03
CA TYR A 205 -23.92 -7.84 -1.77
C TYR A 205 -24.86 -8.78 -0.98
N TYR A 206 -26.10 -8.40 -0.70
CA TYR A 206 -27.04 -9.26 0.03
C TYR A 206 -27.38 -10.55 -0.73
N ASN A 207 -27.54 -10.45 -2.05
CA ASN A 207 -27.79 -11.59 -2.95
C ASN A 207 -26.94 -11.45 -4.23
N TYR A 208 -25.64 -11.44 -4.07
CA TYR A 208 -24.71 -11.22 -5.16
C TYR A 208 -24.15 -12.54 -5.71
N GLN A 209 -23.88 -12.58 -7.02
CA GLN A 209 -23.20 -13.71 -7.63
C GLN A 209 -22.29 -13.26 -8.78
N GLU A 210 -21.07 -13.82 -8.81
CA GLU A 210 -20.10 -13.55 -9.89
C GLU A 210 -19.15 -14.75 -10.06
N LYS A 211 -18.64 -14.94 -11.30
CA LYS A 211 -17.63 -15.96 -11.57
C LYS A 211 -16.33 -15.65 -10.82
N VAL A 212 -15.74 -16.66 -10.17
CA VAL A 212 -14.51 -16.51 -9.40
C VAL A 212 -13.40 -15.81 -10.19
N LYS A 213 -13.20 -16.17 -11.47
CA LYS A 213 -12.15 -15.62 -12.33
C LYS A 213 -12.34 -14.15 -12.70
N THR A 214 -13.55 -13.59 -12.55
CA THR A 214 -13.87 -12.20 -12.95
C THR A 214 -13.95 -11.25 -11.76
N LEU A 215 -13.84 -11.79 -10.53
CA LEU A 215 -13.88 -10.99 -9.31
C LEU A 215 -12.74 -9.99 -9.28
N VAL A 216 -13.10 -8.72 -9.07
CA VAL A 216 -12.15 -7.62 -8.94
C VAL A 216 -11.81 -7.34 -7.47
N SER A 217 -10.64 -6.79 -7.22
CA SER A 217 -10.06 -6.63 -5.88
C SER A 217 -10.95 -5.90 -4.89
N HIS A 218 -11.54 -4.77 -5.28
CA HIS A 218 -12.42 -4.00 -4.39
C HIS A 218 -13.69 -4.77 -3.96
N ARG A 219 -14.26 -5.61 -4.86
CA ARG A 219 -15.41 -6.45 -4.52
C ARG A 219 -15.03 -7.54 -3.54
N ILE A 220 -13.86 -8.16 -3.71
CA ILE A 220 -13.34 -9.16 -2.79
C ILE A 220 -13.19 -8.57 -1.39
N LEU A 221 -12.60 -7.37 -1.27
CA LEU A 221 -12.42 -6.70 0.01
C LEU A 221 -13.76 -6.28 0.64
N ALA A 222 -14.70 -5.77 -0.16
CA ALA A 222 -16.05 -5.43 0.30
C ALA A 222 -16.80 -6.65 0.84
N ILE A 223 -16.79 -7.77 0.09
CA ILE A 223 -17.43 -9.03 0.47
C ILE A 223 -16.79 -9.60 1.74
N ASN A 224 -15.46 -9.58 1.84
CA ASN A 224 -14.75 -10.07 3.02
C ASN A 224 -15.08 -9.23 4.27
N ARG A 225 -15.20 -7.90 4.14
CA ARG A 225 -15.63 -7.02 5.24
C ARG A 225 -17.07 -7.31 5.66
N ALA A 226 -17.99 -7.39 4.71
CA ALA A 226 -19.39 -7.69 4.98
C ALA A 226 -19.59 -9.05 5.68
N GLU A 227 -18.79 -10.06 5.31
CA GLU A 227 -18.77 -11.38 5.97
C GLU A 227 -18.20 -11.31 7.39
N LYS A 228 -17.09 -10.56 7.59
CA LYS A 228 -16.47 -10.31 8.90
C LYS A 228 -17.41 -9.59 9.86
N GLU A 229 -18.17 -8.63 9.35
CA GLU A 229 -19.20 -7.89 10.08
C GLU A 229 -20.51 -8.69 10.24
N LYS A 230 -20.54 -9.93 9.73
CA LYS A 230 -21.66 -10.87 9.85
C LYS A 230 -22.94 -10.42 9.14
N VAL A 231 -22.82 -9.59 8.13
CA VAL A 231 -23.96 -9.12 7.31
C VAL A 231 -24.36 -10.18 6.29
N ILE A 232 -23.38 -10.84 5.67
CA ILE A 232 -23.61 -11.86 4.63
C ILE A 232 -22.91 -13.19 4.95
N ASN A 233 -23.37 -14.26 4.29
CA ASN A 233 -22.62 -15.51 4.12
C ASN A 233 -22.01 -15.52 2.71
N VAL A 234 -20.87 -16.16 2.56
CA VAL A 234 -20.15 -16.27 1.29
C VAL A 234 -19.79 -17.68 1.00
N ASN A 235 -20.14 -18.18 -0.18
CA ASN A 235 -19.82 -19.53 -0.66
C ASN A 235 -19.34 -19.48 -2.11
N ILE A 236 -18.56 -20.50 -2.51
CA ILE A 236 -18.26 -20.76 -3.91
C ILE A 236 -19.10 -21.97 -4.33
N GLU A 237 -19.80 -21.87 -5.44
CA GLU A 237 -20.55 -23.00 -6.00
C GLU A 237 -19.94 -23.47 -7.32
N GLY A 238 -20.09 -24.77 -7.60
CA GLY A 238 -19.64 -25.40 -8.83
C GLY A 238 -20.48 -26.63 -9.18
N ASP A 239 -20.14 -27.29 -10.26
CA ASP A 239 -20.87 -28.48 -10.74
C ASP A 239 -20.46 -29.72 -9.91
N LYS A 240 -21.14 -29.90 -8.76
CA LYS A 240 -20.90 -31.00 -7.81
C LYS A 240 -20.96 -32.37 -8.51
N ASP A 241 -21.96 -32.58 -9.35
CA ASP A 241 -22.18 -33.89 -9.95
C ASP A 241 -21.05 -34.26 -10.92
N TYR A 242 -20.60 -33.29 -11.71
CA TYR A 242 -19.45 -33.49 -12.59
C TYR A 242 -18.17 -33.79 -11.78
N TYR A 243 -17.95 -33.10 -10.67
CA TYR A 243 -16.75 -33.33 -9.84
C TYR A 243 -16.76 -34.68 -9.17
N LEU A 244 -17.89 -35.10 -8.62
CA LEU A 244 -18.04 -36.43 -8.03
C LEU A 244 -17.84 -37.55 -9.09
N GLN A 245 -18.39 -37.38 -10.29
CA GLN A 245 -18.19 -38.33 -11.37
C GLN A 245 -16.70 -38.46 -11.79
N TYR A 246 -16.00 -37.30 -11.92
CA TYR A 246 -14.58 -37.29 -12.25
C TYR A 246 -13.74 -38.03 -11.21
N ILE A 247 -13.95 -37.74 -9.93
CA ILE A 247 -13.23 -38.39 -8.83
C ILE A 247 -13.55 -39.89 -8.80
N THR A 248 -14.83 -40.25 -8.87
CA THR A 248 -15.26 -41.68 -8.87
C THR A 248 -14.63 -42.47 -10.01
N ARG A 249 -14.64 -41.92 -11.25
CA ARG A 249 -13.96 -42.53 -12.40
C ARG A 249 -12.46 -42.70 -12.18
N GLY A 250 -11.84 -41.71 -11.56
CA GLY A 250 -10.42 -41.77 -11.21
C GLY A 250 -10.09 -42.89 -10.20
N VAL A 251 -10.88 -43.01 -9.14
CA VAL A 251 -10.71 -44.03 -8.08
C VAL A 251 -11.00 -45.40 -8.63
N THR A 252 -12.07 -45.58 -9.38
CA THR A 252 -12.45 -46.91 -10.00
C THR A 252 -11.64 -47.24 -11.24
N LYS A 253 -10.79 -46.32 -11.74
CA LYS A 253 -10.07 -46.47 -13.02
C LYS A 253 -11.02 -46.78 -14.17
N SER A 254 -12.25 -46.28 -14.11
CA SER A 254 -13.36 -46.55 -15.05
C SER A 254 -13.75 -48.02 -15.17
N ARG A 255 -13.49 -48.84 -14.16
CA ARG A 255 -13.86 -50.28 -14.12
C ARG A 255 -15.20 -50.44 -13.44
N GLU A 256 -15.99 -51.36 -13.96
CA GLU A 256 -17.20 -51.82 -13.28
C GLU A 256 -16.83 -52.67 -12.06
N THR A 257 -17.48 -52.37 -10.93
CA THR A 257 -17.24 -53.06 -9.66
C THR A 257 -18.50 -53.07 -8.79
N ASN A 258 -18.72 -54.15 -8.05
CA ASN A 258 -19.74 -54.22 -7.02
C ASN A 258 -19.45 -53.33 -5.82
N LEU A 259 -18.23 -52.80 -5.69
CA LEU A 259 -17.82 -51.85 -4.65
C LEU A 259 -18.18 -50.38 -4.99
N LEU A 260 -18.73 -50.12 -6.19
CA LEU A 260 -19.07 -48.77 -6.67
C LEU A 260 -19.91 -47.95 -5.67
N PRO A 261 -20.99 -48.49 -5.03
CA PRO A 261 -21.77 -47.71 -4.07
C PRO A 261 -20.97 -47.26 -2.85
N TYR A 262 -20.03 -48.07 -2.38
CA TYR A 262 -19.17 -47.74 -1.24
C TYR A 262 -18.12 -46.71 -1.63
N ILE A 263 -17.52 -46.83 -2.82
CA ILE A 263 -16.58 -45.82 -3.35
C ILE A 263 -17.29 -44.47 -3.55
N GLN A 264 -18.51 -44.48 -4.09
CA GLN A 264 -19.30 -43.25 -4.25
C GLN A 264 -19.57 -42.59 -2.90
N LYS A 265 -19.91 -43.37 -1.86
CA LYS A 265 -20.04 -42.82 -0.49
C LYS A 265 -18.76 -42.17 0.03
N ALA A 266 -17.61 -42.84 -0.15
CA ALA A 266 -16.32 -42.27 0.27
C ALA A 266 -15.94 -41.04 -0.52
N VAL A 267 -16.20 -40.99 -1.84
CA VAL A 267 -15.99 -39.85 -2.71
C VAL A 267 -16.88 -38.64 -2.28
N GLU A 268 -18.17 -38.91 -1.99
CA GLU A 268 -19.09 -37.87 -1.55
C GLU A 268 -18.70 -37.30 -0.19
N ASP A 269 -18.32 -38.14 0.78
CA ASP A 269 -17.84 -37.71 2.10
C ASP A 269 -16.51 -36.90 1.96
N SER A 270 -15.58 -37.44 1.14
CA SER A 270 -14.33 -36.73 0.84
C SER A 270 -14.61 -35.32 0.28
N TYR A 271 -15.48 -35.23 -0.72
CA TYR A 271 -15.84 -33.97 -1.36
C TYR A 271 -16.49 -33.02 -0.37
N GLN A 272 -17.53 -33.40 0.33
CA GLN A 272 -18.33 -32.47 1.18
C GLN A 272 -17.60 -32.06 2.44
N ARG A 273 -16.89 -32.97 3.09
CA ARG A 273 -16.29 -32.74 4.41
C ARG A 273 -14.84 -32.26 4.35
N LEU A 274 -14.06 -32.69 3.35
CA LEU A 274 -12.61 -32.47 3.34
C LEU A 274 -12.14 -31.64 2.15
N LEU A 275 -12.40 -32.11 0.93
CA LEU A 275 -11.78 -31.58 -0.28
C LEU A 275 -12.33 -30.21 -0.65
N PHE A 276 -13.66 -30.11 -0.83
CA PHE A 276 -14.31 -28.88 -1.27
C PHE A 276 -14.10 -27.72 -0.28
N PRO A 277 -14.36 -27.88 1.05
CA PRO A 277 -14.14 -26.79 2.00
C PRO A 277 -12.67 -26.37 2.12
N SER A 278 -11.73 -27.29 1.86
CA SER A 278 -10.31 -26.97 1.85
C SER A 278 -9.94 -26.13 0.63
N ILE A 279 -10.41 -26.50 -0.56
CA ILE A 279 -10.14 -25.80 -1.82
C ILE A 279 -10.86 -24.45 -1.86
N GLU A 280 -12.10 -24.38 -1.38
CA GLU A 280 -12.82 -23.10 -1.27
C GLU A 280 -12.07 -22.08 -0.42
N ARG A 281 -11.59 -22.49 0.77
CA ARG A 281 -10.76 -21.62 1.62
C ARG A 281 -9.47 -21.20 0.95
N GLU A 282 -8.83 -22.10 0.23
CA GLU A 282 -7.59 -21.82 -0.51
C GLU A 282 -7.83 -20.79 -1.61
N ILE A 283 -8.85 -20.97 -2.45
CA ILE A 283 -9.23 -20.02 -3.49
C ILE A 283 -9.56 -18.65 -2.88
N ARG A 284 -10.36 -18.60 -1.82
CA ARG A 284 -10.72 -17.34 -1.14
C ARG A 284 -9.51 -16.65 -0.55
N LYS A 285 -8.56 -17.41 -0.01
CA LYS A 285 -7.30 -16.88 0.51
C LYS A 285 -6.47 -16.26 -0.63
N GLU A 286 -6.29 -16.95 -1.75
CA GLU A 286 -5.55 -16.44 -2.91
C GLU A 286 -6.19 -15.17 -3.49
N LEU A 287 -7.51 -15.15 -3.61
CA LEU A 287 -8.25 -13.97 -4.04
C LEU A 287 -8.03 -12.79 -3.09
N THR A 288 -8.03 -13.04 -1.78
CA THR A 288 -7.81 -12.01 -0.76
C THR A 288 -6.38 -11.49 -0.80
N GLU A 289 -5.38 -12.37 -0.92
CA GLU A 289 -3.97 -11.99 -1.03
C GLU A 289 -3.74 -11.10 -2.26
N LYS A 290 -4.27 -11.49 -3.42
CA LYS A 290 -4.21 -10.69 -4.65
C LYS A 290 -4.93 -9.34 -4.50
N ALA A 291 -6.08 -9.31 -3.83
CA ALA A 291 -6.81 -8.08 -3.57
C ALA A 291 -6.04 -7.14 -2.63
N ASN A 292 -5.41 -7.69 -1.59
CA ASN A 292 -4.56 -6.93 -0.68
C ASN A 292 -3.34 -6.32 -1.39
N GLU A 293 -2.67 -7.08 -2.27
CA GLU A 293 -1.54 -6.56 -3.05
C GLU A 293 -1.95 -5.38 -3.94
N GLN A 294 -3.10 -5.51 -4.62
CA GLN A 294 -3.61 -4.42 -5.45
C GLN A 294 -3.98 -3.19 -4.62
N ALA A 295 -4.64 -3.38 -3.47
CA ALA A 295 -4.99 -2.28 -2.56
C ALA A 295 -3.73 -1.58 -2.01
N LEU A 296 -2.69 -2.33 -1.63
CA LEU A 296 -1.42 -1.77 -1.19
C LEU A 296 -0.74 -0.92 -2.26
N LYS A 297 -0.82 -1.32 -3.55
CA LYS A 297 -0.31 -0.48 -4.66
C LYS A 297 -1.06 0.84 -4.75
N VAL A 298 -2.39 0.81 -4.68
CA VAL A 298 -3.21 2.03 -4.69
C VAL A 298 -2.88 2.93 -3.49
N PHE A 299 -2.79 2.36 -2.28
CA PHE A 299 -2.44 3.12 -1.08
C PHE A 299 -1.04 3.74 -1.15
N SER A 300 -0.08 3.03 -1.76
CA SER A 300 1.27 3.53 -1.98
C SER A 300 1.26 4.78 -2.85
N VAL A 301 0.58 4.72 -3.99
CA VAL A 301 0.48 5.88 -4.91
C VAL A 301 -0.27 7.03 -4.26
N ASN A 302 -1.37 6.75 -3.57
CA ASN A 302 -2.15 7.77 -2.87
C ASN A 302 -1.32 8.47 -1.77
N LEU A 303 -0.54 7.72 -0.99
CA LEU A 303 0.34 8.29 0.03
C LEU A 303 1.46 9.10 -0.60
N GLU A 304 2.13 8.58 -1.64
CA GLU A 304 3.21 9.26 -2.33
C GLU A 304 2.75 10.61 -2.88
N ASN A 305 1.61 10.66 -3.55
CA ASN A 305 1.04 11.90 -4.08
C ASN A 305 0.65 12.88 -2.97
N LEU A 306 0.09 12.40 -1.86
CA LEU A 306 -0.23 13.26 -0.72
C LEU A 306 1.03 13.90 -0.12
N LEU A 307 2.13 13.16 -0.02
CA LEU A 307 3.41 13.65 0.49
C LEU A 307 4.12 14.58 -0.49
N LEU A 308 3.92 14.38 -1.79
CA LEU A 308 4.53 15.18 -2.86
C LEU A 308 3.76 16.46 -3.21
N GLN A 309 2.61 16.71 -2.61
CA GLN A 309 1.88 17.98 -2.82
C GLN A 309 2.80 19.19 -2.65
N ALA A 310 2.64 20.16 -3.54
CA ALA A 310 3.46 21.38 -3.52
C ALA A 310 3.23 22.17 -2.23
N PRO A 311 4.30 22.60 -1.52
CA PRO A 311 4.18 23.38 -0.31
C PRO A 311 3.78 24.83 -0.63
N LEU A 312 2.89 25.42 0.18
CA LEU A 312 2.57 26.83 0.14
C LEU A 312 3.49 27.59 1.11
N LYS A 313 4.70 27.90 0.64
CA LYS A 313 5.73 28.56 1.45
C LYS A 313 5.41 30.06 1.68
N ASN A 314 5.96 30.63 2.76
CA ASN A 314 5.95 32.04 3.08
C ASN A 314 4.54 32.64 3.23
N LYS A 315 3.56 31.87 3.74
CA LYS A 315 2.18 32.32 3.97
C LYS A 315 1.84 32.34 5.45
N MET A 316 1.07 33.37 5.85
CA MET A 316 0.42 33.45 7.15
C MET A 316 -0.86 32.63 7.09
N VAL A 317 -0.96 31.57 7.88
CA VAL A 317 -2.08 30.60 7.82
C VAL A 317 -2.85 30.57 9.13
N LEU A 318 -4.18 30.59 9.03
CA LEU A 318 -5.09 30.29 10.11
C LEU A 318 -5.61 28.84 9.93
N GLY A 319 -5.19 27.92 10.79
CA GLY A 319 -5.73 26.57 10.85
C GLY A 319 -7.03 26.55 11.63
N VAL A 320 -8.02 25.84 11.10
CA VAL A 320 -9.32 25.61 11.72
C VAL A 320 -9.54 24.12 11.84
N ASP A 321 -9.67 23.61 13.06
CA ASP A 321 -10.08 22.25 13.36
C ASP A 321 -11.58 22.24 13.69
N PRO A 322 -12.47 21.81 12.76
CA PRO A 322 -13.91 21.91 12.91
C PRO A 322 -14.45 20.99 13.98
N ALA A 323 -15.40 21.48 14.79
CA ALA A 323 -16.13 20.65 15.76
C ALA A 323 -17.50 21.25 16.09
N TYR A 324 -18.51 20.38 16.34
CA TYR A 324 -19.84 20.84 16.69
C TYR A 324 -19.94 21.34 18.15
N ARG A 325 -19.64 20.47 19.12
CA ARG A 325 -19.93 20.72 20.55
C ARG A 325 -18.82 21.50 21.25
N THR A 326 -17.58 21.19 20.96
CA THR A 326 -16.41 21.75 21.65
C THR A 326 -15.95 23.09 21.08
N GLY A 327 -16.55 23.54 19.96
CA GLY A 327 -16.15 24.71 19.19
C GLY A 327 -14.95 24.43 18.30
N CYS A 328 -14.85 25.15 17.18
CA CYS A 328 -13.73 25.07 16.25
C CYS A 328 -12.48 25.68 16.90
N LYS A 329 -11.36 24.92 16.89
CA LYS A 329 -10.08 25.41 17.40
C LYS A 329 -9.35 26.12 16.29
N LEU A 330 -8.73 27.23 16.65
CA LEU A 330 -8.01 28.12 15.76
C LEU A 330 -6.53 28.13 16.12
N ALA A 331 -5.67 28.04 15.12
CA ALA A 331 -4.23 28.17 15.28
C ALA A 331 -3.65 29.09 14.21
N VAL A 332 -3.04 30.19 14.61
CA VAL A 332 -2.30 31.06 13.70
C VAL A 332 -0.87 30.57 13.62
N VAL A 333 -0.40 30.28 12.43
CA VAL A 333 1.01 29.98 12.18
C VAL A 333 1.64 30.99 11.23
N ASP A 334 2.88 31.36 11.52
CA ASP A 334 3.63 32.24 10.67
C ASP A 334 4.24 31.55 9.46
N GLN A 335 4.94 32.28 8.63
CA GLN A 335 5.60 31.81 7.40
C GLN A 335 6.61 30.65 7.62
N THR A 336 7.08 30.49 8.87
CA THR A 336 8.03 29.43 9.26
C THR A 336 7.35 28.24 9.91
N GLY A 337 6.02 28.29 10.09
CA GLY A 337 5.24 27.27 10.80
C GLY A 337 5.24 27.45 12.33
N LYS A 338 5.78 28.57 12.86
CA LYS A 338 5.74 28.87 14.30
C LYS A 338 4.33 29.30 14.70
N VAL A 339 3.83 28.76 15.81
CA VAL A 339 2.52 29.13 16.35
C VAL A 339 2.60 30.51 17.00
N LEU A 340 1.73 31.43 16.58
CA LEU A 340 1.63 32.78 17.10
C LEU A 340 0.43 32.98 18.03
N HIS A 341 -0.66 32.25 17.79
CA HIS A 341 -1.90 32.41 18.55
C HIS A 341 -2.77 31.14 18.48
N ILE A 342 -3.45 30.87 19.57
CA ILE A 342 -4.45 29.82 19.68
C ILE A 342 -5.74 30.44 20.19
N ASP A 343 -6.89 30.05 19.61
CA ASP A 343 -8.20 30.50 20.05
C ASP A 343 -9.29 29.49 19.73
N LYS A 344 -10.53 29.82 20.05
CA LYS A 344 -11.69 28.94 19.83
C LYS A 344 -12.94 29.76 19.47
N VAL A 345 -13.68 29.32 18.44
CA VAL A 345 -14.95 29.90 18.01
C VAL A 345 -16.03 28.84 17.85
N PHE A 346 -17.30 29.27 17.98
CA PHE A 346 -18.46 28.37 17.86
C PHE A 346 -19.28 28.79 16.63
N ILE A 347 -18.89 28.27 15.46
CA ILE A 347 -19.43 28.68 14.15
C ILE A 347 -20.19 27.56 13.41
N THR A 348 -20.28 26.37 14.01
CA THR A 348 -20.83 25.15 13.34
C THR A 348 -22.23 24.77 13.77
N LEU A 349 -22.70 25.23 14.93
CA LEU A 349 -24.05 25.01 15.40
C LEU A 349 -24.89 26.28 15.21
N PRO A 350 -26.17 26.16 14.82
CA PRO A 350 -27.08 27.32 14.75
C PRO A 350 -27.11 28.07 16.06
N LYS A 351 -26.95 29.39 15.98
CA LYS A 351 -27.06 30.33 17.09
C LYS A 351 -27.84 31.55 16.65
N ASP A 352 -28.49 32.21 17.59
CA ASP A 352 -29.19 33.44 17.34
C ASP A 352 -28.21 34.63 17.06
N ASN A 353 -27.01 34.51 17.59
CA ASN A 353 -26.00 35.58 17.42
C ASN A 353 -24.56 34.99 17.36
N TYR A 354 -23.83 35.38 16.31
CA TYR A 354 -22.42 35.04 16.09
C TYR A 354 -21.49 36.25 16.27
N ASP A 355 -21.96 37.41 16.69
CA ASP A 355 -21.19 38.66 16.71
C ASP A 355 -19.85 38.53 17.42
N LYS A 356 -19.81 37.80 18.54
CA LYS A 356 -18.56 37.54 19.28
C LYS A 356 -17.58 36.72 18.47
N ASP A 357 -18.04 35.63 17.84
CA ASP A 357 -17.20 34.71 17.08
C ASP A 357 -16.73 35.38 15.78
N ILE A 358 -17.58 36.15 15.10
CA ILE A 358 -17.25 36.98 13.95
C ILE A 358 -16.16 38.02 14.33
N LYS A 359 -16.36 38.78 15.44
CA LYS A 359 -15.38 39.74 15.90
C LYS A 359 -14.03 39.08 16.18
N THR A 360 -14.01 37.94 16.87
CA THR A 360 -12.78 37.19 17.16
C THR A 360 -12.03 36.85 15.87
N LEU A 361 -12.73 36.30 14.86
CA LEU A 361 -12.13 35.93 13.58
C LEU A 361 -11.59 37.18 12.84
N LEU A 362 -12.35 38.25 12.76
CA LEU A 362 -11.92 39.50 12.12
C LEU A 362 -10.70 40.11 12.81
N ASP A 363 -10.67 40.14 14.15
CA ASP A 363 -9.54 40.59 14.94
C ASP A 363 -8.28 39.77 14.68
N ILE A 364 -8.40 38.43 14.62
CA ILE A 364 -7.30 37.51 14.29
C ILE A 364 -6.80 37.78 12.88
N ILE A 365 -7.69 37.79 11.88
CA ILE A 365 -7.35 37.98 10.47
C ILE A 365 -6.60 39.27 10.27
N SER A 366 -7.11 40.38 10.85
CA SER A 366 -6.49 41.70 10.74
C SER A 366 -5.16 41.78 11.49
N LYS A 367 -5.12 41.35 12.75
CA LYS A 367 -3.94 41.46 13.64
C LYS A 367 -2.75 40.70 13.08
N TYR A 368 -2.97 39.46 12.60
CA TYR A 368 -1.88 38.64 12.12
C TYR A 368 -1.72 38.65 10.60
N LYS A 369 -2.52 39.48 9.89
CA LYS A 369 -2.48 39.57 8.42
C LYS A 369 -2.61 38.22 7.76
N ILE A 370 -3.63 37.47 8.15
CA ILE A 370 -3.87 36.12 7.61
C ILE A 370 -4.11 36.23 6.10
N GLU A 371 -3.42 35.36 5.34
CA GLU A 371 -3.54 35.27 3.88
C GLU A 371 -4.44 34.09 3.48
N ILE A 372 -4.35 32.97 4.22
CA ILE A 372 -5.08 31.73 3.89
C ILE A 372 -5.65 31.12 5.16
N ILE A 373 -6.87 30.58 5.06
CA ILE A 373 -7.53 29.79 6.11
C ILE A 373 -7.52 28.32 5.70
N ALA A 374 -6.87 27.47 6.48
CA ALA A 374 -6.82 26.01 6.29
C ALA A 374 -7.91 25.36 7.15
N ILE A 375 -8.92 24.74 6.53
CA ILE A 375 -10.04 24.11 7.22
C ILE A 375 -9.89 22.59 7.14
N GLY A 376 -9.90 21.89 8.27
CA GLY A 376 -9.89 20.44 8.32
C GLY A 376 -11.13 19.83 7.66
N ASN A 377 -10.99 18.67 6.99
CA ASN A 377 -12.07 18.04 6.22
C ASN A 377 -12.91 17.04 7.02
N GLY A 378 -12.84 17.04 8.34
CA GLY A 378 -13.58 16.12 9.19
C GLY A 378 -14.98 16.57 9.55
N THR A 379 -15.41 16.19 10.75
CA THR A 379 -16.74 16.51 11.27
C THR A 379 -16.94 18.02 11.33
N ALA A 380 -18.11 18.51 10.87
CA ALA A 380 -18.44 19.96 10.82
C ALA A 380 -17.61 20.80 9.85
N SER A 381 -16.83 20.19 8.96
CA SER A 381 -16.03 20.89 7.97
C SER A 381 -16.86 21.80 7.06
N ARG A 382 -18.01 21.30 6.57
CA ARG A 382 -18.86 22.03 5.62
C ARG A 382 -19.58 23.23 6.27
N GLU A 383 -20.00 23.09 7.50
CA GLU A 383 -20.57 24.18 8.25
C GLU A 383 -19.53 25.29 8.51
N SER A 384 -18.28 24.89 8.81
CA SER A 384 -17.16 25.82 8.97
C SER A 384 -16.80 26.48 7.64
N GLU A 385 -16.75 25.73 6.54
CA GLU A 385 -16.51 26.24 5.19
C GLU A 385 -17.57 27.29 4.82
N ALA A 386 -18.85 26.96 5.01
CA ALA A 386 -19.98 27.84 4.71
C ALA A 386 -19.89 29.15 5.52
N PHE A 387 -19.58 29.05 6.80
CA PHE A 387 -19.47 30.22 7.67
C PHE A 387 -18.30 31.12 7.25
N ILE A 388 -17.13 30.54 6.99
CA ILE A 388 -15.92 31.29 6.61
C ILE A 388 -16.09 31.95 5.25
N ALA A 389 -16.65 31.25 4.25
CA ALA A 389 -16.93 31.84 2.95
C ALA A 389 -17.88 33.02 3.06
N LYS A 390 -18.96 32.90 3.83
CA LYS A 390 -19.90 33.99 4.11
C LYS A 390 -19.19 35.17 4.80
N LEU A 391 -18.35 34.91 5.81
CA LEU A 391 -17.57 35.93 6.50
C LEU A 391 -16.66 36.70 5.52
N ILE A 392 -15.97 36.01 4.64
CA ILE A 392 -15.09 36.59 3.62
C ILE A 392 -15.89 37.52 2.68
N GLN A 393 -17.05 37.09 2.21
CA GLN A 393 -17.90 37.87 1.31
C GLN A 393 -18.51 39.09 2.00
N GLU A 394 -19.14 38.93 3.17
CA GLU A 394 -19.83 40.00 3.89
C GLU A 394 -18.87 41.10 4.34
N HIS A 395 -17.64 40.76 4.70
CA HIS A 395 -16.62 41.71 5.16
C HIS A 395 -15.58 42.11 4.11
N HIS A 396 -15.74 41.66 2.85
CA HIS A 396 -14.85 41.91 1.72
C HIS A 396 -13.37 41.64 2.03
N LEU A 397 -13.11 40.50 2.73
CA LEU A 397 -11.77 40.17 3.15
C LEU A 397 -10.93 39.67 1.96
N ASN A 398 -9.66 40.13 1.89
CA ASN A 398 -8.72 39.58 0.91
C ASN A 398 -7.99 38.33 1.47
N VAL A 399 -8.76 37.31 1.76
CA VAL A 399 -8.30 36.03 2.32
C VAL A 399 -8.90 34.92 1.48
N GLU A 400 -8.12 33.86 1.25
CA GLU A 400 -8.57 32.65 0.59
C GLU A 400 -8.68 31.50 1.61
N PHE A 401 -9.40 30.44 1.29
CA PHE A 401 -9.44 29.25 2.13
C PHE A 401 -9.22 27.98 1.33
N ALA A 402 -8.76 26.94 2.02
CA ALA A 402 -8.59 25.60 1.46
C ALA A 402 -9.07 24.55 2.45
N ILE A 403 -9.66 23.46 1.91
CA ILE A 403 -10.00 22.30 2.72
C ILE A 403 -8.80 21.36 2.75
N ILE A 404 -8.32 21.05 3.94
CA ILE A 404 -7.12 20.24 4.17
C ILE A 404 -7.50 18.90 4.80
N SER A 405 -6.90 17.82 4.31
CA SER A 405 -7.07 16.51 4.91
C SER A 405 -6.57 16.50 6.35
N GLU A 406 -7.44 16.19 7.30
CA GLU A 406 -7.09 15.99 8.71
C GLU A 406 -6.73 14.55 9.04
N ALA A 407 -6.63 13.65 8.03
CA ALA A 407 -6.29 12.25 8.23
C ALA A 407 -5.07 12.09 9.14
N GLY A 408 -5.22 11.33 10.23
CA GLY A 408 -4.17 11.13 11.23
C GLY A 408 -3.86 12.34 12.14
N ALA A 409 -4.53 13.50 12.00
CA ALA A 409 -4.27 14.68 12.85
C ALA A 409 -4.60 14.38 14.32
N SER A 410 -5.65 13.63 14.61
CA SER A 410 -6.01 13.18 15.96
C SER A 410 -4.96 12.22 16.54
N VAL A 411 -4.37 11.37 15.72
CA VAL A 411 -3.29 10.47 16.15
C VAL A 411 -2.03 11.29 16.48
N TYR A 412 -1.64 12.23 15.61
CA TYR A 412 -0.54 13.14 15.87
C TYR A 412 -0.75 13.94 17.16
N SER A 413 -1.89 14.60 17.31
CA SER A 413 -2.15 15.52 18.43
C SER A 413 -2.12 14.81 19.79
N ALA A 414 -2.45 13.51 19.85
CA ALA A 414 -2.35 12.68 21.04
C ALA A 414 -0.96 12.06 21.25
N SER A 415 -0.07 12.10 20.24
CA SER A 415 1.24 11.45 20.25
C SER A 415 2.22 12.10 21.23
N GLN A 416 3.28 11.35 21.58
CA GLN A 416 4.38 11.86 22.37
C GLN A 416 5.15 12.99 21.64
N ILE A 417 5.27 12.90 20.31
CA ILE A 417 5.90 13.93 19.46
C ILE A 417 5.18 15.26 19.63
N ALA A 418 3.85 15.26 19.54
CA ALA A 418 3.06 16.48 19.68
C ALA A 418 3.10 17.05 21.11
N LYS A 419 3.20 16.18 22.15
CA LYS A 419 3.37 16.62 23.53
C LYS A 419 4.72 17.28 23.75
N GLU A 420 5.78 16.78 23.16
CA GLU A 420 7.13 17.36 23.23
C GLU A 420 7.20 18.69 22.45
N GLU A 421 6.52 18.77 21.32
CA GLU A 421 6.48 19.99 20.48
C GLU A 421 5.62 21.10 21.10
N PHE A 422 4.51 20.75 21.75
CA PHE A 422 3.53 21.64 22.33
C PHE A 422 3.07 21.18 23.71
N PRO A 423 3.91 21.27 24.75
CA PRO A 423 3.57 20.73 26.08
C PRO A 423 2.37 21.46 26.71
N ASP A 424 2.21 22.74 26.43
CA ASP A 424 1.18 23.59 27.04
C ASP A 424 -0.16 23.61 26.29
N TYR A 425 -0.24 22.97 25.09
CA TYR A 425 -1.46 22.96 24.29
C TYR A 425 -2.31 21.71 24.51
N HIS A 426 -3.62 21.87 24.46
CA HIS A 426 -4.55 20.74 24.45
C HIS A 426 -4.49 19.96 23.13
N VAL A 427 -4.97 18.71 23.18
CA VAL A 427 -4.94 17.80 22.00
C VAL A 427 -5.60 18.43 20.77
N GLU A 428 -6.76 19.06 20.96
CA GLU A 428 -7.52 19.68 19.87
C GLU A 428 -6.81 20.93 19.30
N GLU A 429 -6.07 21.68 20.12
CA GLU A 429 -5.29 22.83 19.68
C GLU A 429 -4.09 22.40 18.82
N ARG A 430 -3.43 21.30 19.19
CA ARG A 430 -2.35 20.70 18.40
C ARG A 430 -2.84 20.23 17.03
N SER A 431 -4.10 19.76 16.95
CA SER A 431 -4.73 19.38 15.68
C SER A 431 -4.87 20.58 14.74
N ALA A 432 -5.38 21.71 15.24
CA ALA A 432 -5.48 22.95 14.44
C ALA A 432 -4.13 23.44 13.92
N VAL A 433 -3.07 23.33 14.75
CA VAL A 433 -1.69 23.65 14.33
C VAL A 433 -1.25 22.72 13.19
N SER A 434 -1.50 21.41 13.32
CA SER A 434 -1.15 20.42 12.29
C SER A 434 -1.87 20.72 10.97
N ILE A 435 -3.16 21.05 10.99
CA ILE A 435 -3.94 21.41 9.81
C ILE A 435 -3.32 22.62 9.08
N ALA A 436 -2.95 23.68 9.83
CA ALA A 436 -2.30 24.84 9.24
C ALA A 436 -0.94 24.52 8.59
N ARG A 437 -0.11 23.75 9.28
CA ARG A 437 1.22 23.35 8.80
C ARG A 437 1.18 22.39 7.62
N ARG A 438 0.15 21.52 7.52
CA ARG A 438 -0.05 20.67 6.34
C ARG A 438 -0.27 21.47 5.06
N LEU A 439 -0.92 22.63 5.16
CA LEU A 439 -1.04 23.53 4.01
C LEU A 439 0.31 24.13 3.63
N GLN A 440 1.15 24.47 4.61
CA GLN A 440 2.46 25.05 4.36
C GLN A 440 3.47 24.03 3.80
N ASP A 441 3.58 22.86 4.41
CA ASP A 441 4.41 21.75 3.93
C ASP A 441 3.83 20.37 4.34
N PRO A 442 3.08 19.71 3.45
CA PRO A 442 2.46 18.42 3.74
C PRO A 442 3.49 17.37 4.16
N LEU A 443 4.62 17.25 3.47
CA LEU A 443 5.65 16.25 3.76
C LEU A 443 6.21 16.43 5.18
N ALA A 444 6.63 17.66 5.52
CA ALA A 444 7.23 17.96 6.82
C ALA A 444 6.31 17.65 8.01
N GLU A 445 5.00 17.77 7.82
CA GLU A 445 4.01 17.53 8.87
C GLU A 445 3.55 16.07 8.90
N LEU A 446 3.26 15.46 7.74
CA LEU A 446 2.72 14.11 7.68
C LEU A 446 3.72 13.03 8.14
N VAL A 447 5.02 13.23 7.98
CA VAL A 447 6.05 12.31 8.49
C VAL A 447 6.10 12.20 10.02
N LYS A 448 5.40 13.08 10.75
CA LYS A 448 5.24 13.00 12.21
C LYS A 448 4.18 11.97 12.62
N ILE A 449 3.37 11.50 11.67
CA ILE A 449 2.28 10.55 11.86
C ILE A 449 2.76 9.16 11.40
N GLU A 450 2.35 8.13 12.12
CA GLU A 450 2.56 6.77 11.64
C GLU A 450 1.84 6.59 10.29
N PRO A 451 2.51 6.15 9.21
CA PRO A 451 1.91 6.12 7.87
C PRO A 451 0.61 5.33 7.80
N LYS A 452 0.46 4.25 8.60
CA LYS A 452 -0.79 3.48 8.70
C LYS A 452 -1.99 4.27 9.24
N ALA A 453 -1.75 5.36 9.96
CA ALA A 453 -2.80 6.23 10.50
C ALA A 453 -3.25 7.31 9.50
N ILE A 454 -2.54 7.49 8.39
CA ILE A 454 -2.94 8.35 7.29
C ILE A 454 -3.94 7.58 6.43
N SER A 455 -5.18 8.07 6.35
CA SER A 455 -6.21 7.43 5.52
C SER A 455 -5.93 7.67 4.04
N VAL A 456 -5.48 6.63 3.34
CA VAL A 456 -5.12 6.68 1.91
C VAL A 456 -5.92 5.68 1.07
N GLY A 457 -6.91 5.00 1.65
CA GLY A 457 -7.78 4.10 0.90
C GLY A 457 -8.87 3.44 1.73
N GLN A 458 -9.93 3.01 1.04
CA GLN A 458 -11.19 2.58 1.66
C GLN A 458 -11.07 1.33 2.54
N TYR A 459 -10.25 0.34 2.17
CA TYR A 459 -10.12 -0.94 2.88
C TYR A 459 -8.81 -1.06 3.67
N GLN A 460 -8.18 0.06 4.01
CA GLN A 460 -6.87 0.09 4.66
C GLN A 460 -6.83 -0.72 5.96
N HIS A 461 -7.89 -0.66 6.78
CA HIS A 461 -7.98 -1.38 8.05
C HIS A 461 -8.28 -2.89 7.92
N ASP A 462 -8.55 -3.38 6.70
CA ASP A 462 -8.75 -4.82 6.45
C ASP A 462 -7.48 -5.51 5.96
N ILE A 463 -6.47 -4.74 5.59
CA ILE A 463 -5.16 -5.26 5.20
C ILE A 463 -4.38 -5.74 6.45
N PRO A 464 -3.63 -6.84 6.39
CA PRO A 464 -2.75 -7.25 7.47
C PRO A 464 -1.79 -6.12 7.86
N GLU A 465 -1.82 -5.72 9.15
CA GLU A 465 -1.13 -4.53 9.66
C GLU A 465 0.34 -4.48 9.28
N LYS A 466 1.05 -5.60 9.45
CA LYS A 466 2.47 -5.69 9.10
C LYS A 466 2.75 -5.34 7.62
N ASN A 467 1.94 -5.88 6.70
CA ASN A 467 2.12 -5.63 5.26
C ASN A 467 1.84 -4.16 4.92
N LEU A 468 0.83 -3.58 5.58
CA LEU A 468 0.48 -2.17 5.43
C LEU A 468 1.62 -1.27 5.92
N GLU A 469 2.12 -1.49 7.15
CA GLU A 469 3.23 -0.73 7.73
C GLU A 469 4.48 -0.78 6.85
N GLU A 470 4.95 -1.99 6.50
CA GLU A 470 6.14 -2.16 5.67
C GLU A 470 6.03 -1.47 4.30
N GLN A 471 4.83 -1.44 3.72
CA GLN A 471 4.62 -0.82 2.44
C GLN A 471 4.55 0.70 2.54
N LEU A 472 3.81 1.24 3.51
CA LEU A 472 3.65 2.68 3.67
C LEU A 472 4.92 3.35 4.21
N ASP A 473 5.66 2.70 5.12
CA ASP A 473 6.96 3.20 5.59
C ASP A 473 7.96 3.32 4.43
N PHE A 474 7.99 2.32 3.54
CA PHE A 474 8.82 2.39 2.34
C PHE A 474 8.44 3.57 1.44
N VAL A 475 7.15 3.85 1.26
CA VAL A 475 6.70 5.01 0.46
C VAL A 475 7.18 6.32 1.07
N VAL A 476 7.09 6.46 2.40
CA VAL A 476 7.58 7.66 3.08
C VAL A 476 9.10 7.79 2.91
N GLU A 477 9.86 6.72 3.14
CA GLU A 477 11.31 6.70 2.96
C GLU A 477 11.69 7.11 1.52
N LYS A 478 11.11 6.46 0.51
CA LYS A 478 11.30 6.76 -0.91
C LYS A 478 11.03 8.25 -1.19
N THR A 479 9.87 8.74 -0.75
CA THR A 479 9.46 10.14 -1.01
C THR A 479 10.37 11.15 -0.35
N VAL A 480 10.74 10.95 0.92
CA VAL A 480 11.64 11.85 1.66
C VAL A 480 13.02 11.94 0.96
N ASN A 481 13.57 10.80 0.54
CA ASN A 481 14.87 10.77 -0.12
C ASN A 481 14.81 11.38 -1.53
N ASN A 482 13.74 11.17 -2.28
CA ASN A 482 13.55 11.76 -3.60
C ASN A 482 13.39 13.30 -3.54
N VAL A 483 12.71 13.82 -2.52
CA VAL A 483 12.58 15.28 -2.29
C VAL A 483 13.90 15.87 -1.82
N GLY A 484 14.64 15.16 -0.97
CA GLY A 484 15.80 15.67 -0.24
C GLY A 484 15.41 16.53 0.97
N VAL A 485 16.29 16.61 1.94
CA VAL A 485 15.98 17.17 3.26
C VAL A 485 16.96 18.28 3.63
N ASP A 486 16.46 19.48 3.89
CA ASP A 486 17.29 20.54 4.45
C ASP A 486 17.59 20.26 5.93
N ILE A 487 18.86 20.02 6.24
CA ILE A 487 19.31 19.62 7.57
C ILE A 487 19.08 20.73 8.63
N ASN A 488 19.04 21.99 8.20
CA ASN A 488 18.89 23.12 9.10
C ASN A 488 17.45 23.35 9.57
N THR A 489 16.46 22.87 8.81
CA THR A 489 15.05 23.05 9.13
C THR A 489 14.34 21.74 9.48
N ALA A 490 14.89 20.60 9.09
CA ALA A 490 14.26 19.32 9.26
C ALA A 490 14.01 18.93 10.73
N SER A 491 12.82 18.37 10.98
CA SER A 491 12.47 17.75 12.25
C SER A 491 13.17 16.40 12.43
N LYS A 492 13.28 15.92 13.68
CA LYS A 492 13.74 14.56 13.98
C LYS A 492 12.91 13.52 13.23
N SER A 493 11.60 13.74 13.11
CA SER A 493 10.68 12.84 12.42
C SER A 493 10.95 12.74 10.93
N LEU A 494 11.34 13.84 10.28
CA LEU A 494 11.74 13.85 8.88
C LEU A 494 13.11 13.20 8.67
N LEU A 495 14.08 13.55 9.52
CA LEU A 495 15.45 13.03 9.44
C LEU A 495 15.54 11.50 9.59
N LYS A 496 14.67 10.87 10.38
CA LYS A 496 14.68 9.39 10.55
C LYS A 496 14.39 8.62 9.26
N TYR A 497 13.76 9.25 8.26
CA TYR A 497 13.47 8.65 6.96
C TYR A 497 14.56 8.90 5.90
N VAL A 498 15.58 9.69 6.24
CA VAL A 498 16.73 9.85 5.36
C VAL A 498 17.54 8.57 5.33
N ALA A 499 17.87 8.10 4.15
CA ALA A 499 18.61 6.86 3.91
C ALA A 499 19.86 6.75 4.81
N GLY A 500 20.00 5.63 5.52
CA GLY A 500 21.09 5.37 6.44
C GLY A 500 20.96 6.02 7.83
N LEU A 501 20.07 6.98 8.04
CA LEU A 501 19.82 7.55 9.36
C LEU A 501 18.83 6.69 10.16
N ASN A 502 19.03 6.65 11.47
CA ASN A 502 18.07 6.11 12.40
C ASN A 502 17.60 7.19 13.40
N ALA A 503 16.57 6.89 14.18
CA ALA A 503 16.02 7.86 15.14
C ALA A 503 17.05 8.42 16.14
N GLY A 504 18.07 7.62 16.50
CA GLY A 504 19.14 8.06 17.40
C GLY A 504 20.09 9.07 16.77
N VAL A 505 20.48 8.86 15.51
CA VAL A 505 21.31 9.80 14.75
C VAL A 505 20.52 11.06 14.40
N ALA A 506 19.25 10.91 13.98
CA ALA A 506 18.36 12.05 13.73
C ALA A 506 18.23 12.96 14.95
N GLN A 507 18.11 12.40 16.15
CA GLN A 507 18.12 13.16 17.40
C GLN A 507 19.44 13.89 17.62
N GLN A 508 20.59 13.25 17.35
CA GLN A 508 21.91 13.87 17.52
C GLN A 508 22.13 15.04 16.53
N ILE A 509 21.63 14.94 15.31
CA ILE A 509 21.65 16.04 14.33
C ILE A 509 20.91 17.27 14.88
N VAL A 510 19.70 17.06 15.41
CA VAL A 510 18.90 18.15 15.99
C VAL A 510 19.58 18.76 17.22
N LEU A 511 20.14 17.93 18.11
CA LEU A 511 20.89 18.39 19.29
C LEU A 511 22.12 19.21 18.87
N TYR A 512 22.92 18.71 17.93
CA TYR A 512 24.11 19.40 17.43
C TYR A 512 23.73 20.80 16.89
N ARG A 513 22.68 20.88 16.07
CA ARG A 513 22.18 22.13 15.53
C ARG A 513 21.73 23.11 16.62
N ASN A 514 21.11 22.64 17.69
CA ASN A 514 20.67 23.47 18.81
C ASN A 514 21.85 23.98 19.66
N GLU A 515 22.92 23.20 19.76
CA GLU A 515 24.11 23.55 20.55
C GLU A 515 25.11 24.43 19.78
N HIS A 516 25.28 24.20 18.47
CA HIS A 516 26.34 24.83 17.65
C HIS A 516 25.80 25.82 16.61
N GLY A 517 24.49 25.92 16.46
CA GLY A 517 23.86 26.70 15.38
C GLY A 517 23.67 25.89 14.10
N LYS A 518 23.35 26.59 13.01
CA LYS A 518 23.09 25.97 11.72
C LYS A 518 24.36 25.35 11.14
N PHE A 519 24.20 24.27 10.38
CA PHE A 519 25.27 23.70 9.55
C PHE A 519 25.56 24.65 8.37
N HIS A 520 26.82 24.93 8.13
CA HIS A 520 27.29 25.77 7.02
C HIS A 520 27.67 24.97 5.78
N ASN A 521 28.06 23.69 5.97
CA ASN A 521 28.40 22.79 4.86
C ASN A 521 28.17 21.32 5.26
N ARG A 522 28.15 20.45 4.26
CA ARG A 522 27.95 19.01 4.46
C ARG A 522 29.06 18.32 5.27
N ASN A 523 30.27 18.87 5.26
CA ASN A 523 31.39 18.28 6.02
C ASN A 523 31.20 18.40 7.53
N GLU A 524 30.56 19.46 8.02
CA GLU A 524 30.29 19.65 9.45
C GLU A 524 29.42 18.56 10.03
N ILE A 525 28.61 17.91 9.19
CA ILE A 525 27.72 16.80 9.61
C ILE A 525 28.52 15.62 10.16
N LYS A 526 29.77 15.43 9.73
CA LYS A 526 30.69 14.40 10.27
C LYS A 526 30.95 14.55 11.78
N ASN A 527 30.79 15.75 12.32
CA ASN A 527 31.00 16.04 13.74
C ASN A 527 29.83 15.58 14.64
N VAL A 528 28.71 15.16 14.04
CA VAL A 528 27.54 14.70 14.78
C VAL A 528 27.84 13.36 15.47
N LYS A 529 27.57 13.30 16.77
CA LYS A 529 27.74 12.09 17.57
C LYS A 529 26.91 10.93 16.99
N LYS A 530 27.45 9.69 17.07
CA LYS A 530 26.85 8.45 16.56
C LYS A 530 26.73 8.36 15.05
N LEU A 531 27.17 9.32 14.27
CA LEU A 531 27.20 9.27 12.82
C LEU A 531 28.52 8.62 12.35
N GLY A 532 28.46 7.34 11.96
CA GLY A 532 29.62 6.63 11.40
C GLY A 532 29.86 6.98 9.93
N ALA A 533 31.06 6.68 9.42
CA ALA A 533 31.44 6.98 8.04
C ALA A 533 30.46 6.39 7.00
N LYS A 534 30.05 5.13 7.18
CA LYS A 534 29.08 4.47 6.30
C LYS A 534 27.72 5.17 6.31
N THR A 535 27.19 5.49 7.49
CA THR A 535 25.94 6.22 7.66
C THR A 535 26.02 7.61 7.01
N TYR A 536 27.15 8.30 7.19
CA TYR A 536 27.38 9.59 6.52
C TYR A 536 27.31 9.45 5.00
N THR A 537 28.05 8.50 4.41
CA THR A 537 28.02 8.27 2.95
C THR A 537 26.63 7.97 2.44
N GLN A 538 25.84 7.15 3.15
CA GLN A 538 24.48 6.81 2.75
C GLN A 538 23.53 8.03 2.78
N ALA A 539 23.69 8.91 3.77
CA ALA A 539 22.73 9.98 4.04
C ALA A 539 23.08 11.31 3.32
N ILE A 540 24.37 11.57 3.11
CA ILE A 540 24.84 12.92 2.78
C ILE A 540 24.31 13.47 1.45
N GLY A 541 24.07 12.61 0.47
CA GLY A 541 23.51 13.03 -0.81
C GLY A 541 22.05 13.48 -0.72
N PHE A 542 21.31 12.98 0.28
CA PHE A 542 19.91 13.33 0.54
C PHE A 542 19.74 14.52 1.50
N LEU A 543 20.79 14.84 2.28
CA LEU A 543 20.84 16.01 3.15
C LEU A 543 21.34 17.21 2.37
N ARG A 544 20.62 18.33 2.47
CA ARG A 544 20.96 19.60 1.81
C ARG A 544 21.25 20.67 2.82
N VAL A 545 22.15 21.61 2.46
CA VAL A 545 22.43 22.84 3.19
C VAL A 545 22.12 23.99 2.22
N LEU A 546 20.89 24.51 2.29
CA LEU A 546 20.38 25.47 1.30
C LEU A 546 21.12 26.82 1.35
N ASP A 547 21.41 27.32 2.57
CA ASP A 547 22.09 28.60 2.81
C ASP A 547 23.52 28.37 3.32
N GLY A 548 24.22 27.40 2.70
CA GLY A 548 25.59 27.02 3.08
C GLY A 548 26.69 27.72 2.32
N ASP A 549 27.94 27.49 2.75
CA ASP A 549 29.14 28.10 2.16
C ASP A 549 29.49 27.50 0.78
N HIS A 550 29.04 26.27 0.49
CA HIS A 550 29.35 25.59 -0.75
C HIS A 550 28.07 25.39 -1.60
N PRO A 551 27.97 25.99 -2.80
CA PRO A 551 26.75 25.93 -3.61
C PRO A 551 26.26 24.53 -3.97
N LEU A 552 27.18 23.54 -4.16
CA LEU A 552 26.79 22.15 -4.45
C LEU A 552 26.11 21.45 -3.26
N ASP A 553 26.27 21.94 -2.02
CA ASP A 553 25.63 21.39 -0.84
C ASP A 553 24.09 21.60 -0.84
N ALA A 554 23.60 22.55 -1.64
CA ALA A 554 22.18 22.75 -1.88
C ALA A 554 21.58 21.77 -2.92
N THR A 555 22.44 21.10 -3.70
CA THR A 555 22.06 20.22 -4.81
C THR A 555 21.87 18.75 -4.38
N ALA A 556 21.37 17.92 -5.28
CA ALA A 556 21.31 16.46 -5.08
C ALA A 556 22.59 15.75 -5.51
N ILE A 557 23.66 16.46 -5.91
CA ILE A 557 24.95 15.85 -6.25
C ILE A 557 25.57 15.28 -4.98
N HIS A 558 26.00 14.01 -5.03
CA HIS A 558 26.72 13.40 -3.93
C HIS A 558 28.12 13.99 -3.80
N PRO A 559 28.67 14.24 -2.57
CA PRO A 559 30.02 14.79 -2.41
C PRO A 559 31.14 14.00 -3.11
N GLU A 560 30.95 12.70 -3.33
CA GLU A 560 31.88 11.88 -4.12
C GLU A 560 32.08 12.41 -5.55
N ASN A 561 31.07 13.09 -6.11
CA ASN A 561 31.05 13.60 -7.47
C ASN A 561 31.28 15.12 -7.57
N TYR A 562 31.69 15.80 -6.49
CA TYR A 562 31.94 17.24 -6.50
C TYR A 562 33.08 17.62 -7.44
N GLN A 563 34.16 16.85 -7.42
CA GLN A 563 35.30 17.11 -8.30
C GLN A 563 34.90 17.02 -9.77
N GLN A 564 34.11 15.98 -10.12
CA GLN A 564 33.62 15.78 -11.49
C GLN A 564 32.66 16.91 -11.92
N ALA A 565 31.83 17.42 -11.02
CA ALA A 565 30.98 18.56 -11.30
C ALA A 565 31.79 19.85 -11.53
N LEU A 566 32.84 20.09 -10.73
CA LEU A 566 33.76 21.21 -10.92
C LEU A 566 34.56 21.11 -12.21
N ASP A 567 35.05 19.93 -12.54
CA ASP A 567 35.79 19.69 -13.76
C ASP A 567 34.89 19.87 -15.00
N LEU A 568 33.63 19.48 -14.94
CA LEU A 568 32.64 19.73 -15.99
C LEU A 568 32.40 21.24 -16.19
N LEU A 569 32.24 21.99 -15.11
CA LEU A 569 32.08 23.45 -15.17
C LEU A 569 33.34 24.10 -15.82
N ASN A 570 34.54 23.68 -15.41
CA ASN A 570 35.82 24.18 -15.97
C ASN A 570 35.93 23.88 -17.45
N LEU A 571 35.59 22.68 -17.92
CA LEU A 571 35.56 22.31 -19.34
C LEU A 571 34.64 23.22 -20.17
N CYS A 572 33.54 23.68 -19.57
CA CYS A 572 32.59 24.59 -20.19
C CYS A 572 32.95 26.08 -19.99
N GLN A 573 34.07 26.40 -19.35
CA GLN A 573 34.45 27.76 -18.95
C GLN A 573 33.35 28.44 -18.11
N LEU A 574 32.86 27.71 -17.10
CA LEU A 574 31.84 28.13 -16.14
C LEU A 574 32.36 27.98 -14.71
N SER A 575 31.71 28.61 -13.78
CA SER A 575 32.01 28.57 -12.35
C SER A 575 30.77 28.20 -11.51
N LEU A 576 30.97 28.00 -10.21
CA LEU A 576 29.87 27.77 -9.27
C LEU A 576 28.90 28.97 -9.17
N ALA A 577 29.33 30.17 -9.53
CA ALA A 577 28.48 31.35 -9.54
C ALA A 577 27.44 31.33 -10.68
N ASP A 578 27.68 30.50 -11.70
CA ASP A 578 26.80 30.39 -12.87
C ASP A 578 25.68 29.37 -12.68
N LEU A 579 25.60 28.68 -11.53
CA LEU A 579 24.59 27.66 -11.25
C LEU A 579 23.16 28.20 -11.47
N GLY A 580 22.37 27.44 -12.24
CA GLY A 580 20.97 27.77 -12.55
C GLY A 580 20.78 28.88 -13.57
N THR A 581 21.83 29.43 -14.15
CA THR A 581 21.74 30.49 -15.19
C THR A 581 21.39 29.92 -16.57
N VAL A 582 20.83 30.77 -17.43
CA VAL A 582 20.51 30.42 -18.82
C VAL A 582 21.79 30.09 -19.60
N GLU A 583 22.89 30.83 -19.37
CA GLU A 583 24.17 30.58 -20.02
C GLU A 583 24.72 29.19 -19.70
N LEU A 584 24.70 28.79 -18.42
CA LEU A 584 25.11 27.45 -18.00
C LEU A 584 24.26 26.38 -18.68
N LYS A 585 22.94 26.54 -18.69
CA LYS A 585 22.02 25.61 -19.34
C LYS A 585 22.34 25.44 -20.81
N ASP A 586 22.52 26.53 -21.56
CA ASP A 586 22.78 26.50 -22.99
C ASP A 586 24.11 25.86 -23.33
N LYS A 587 25.16 26.08 -22.52
CA LYS A 587 26.45 25.45 -22.67
C LYS A 587 26.39 23.94 -22.36
N LEU A 588 25.80 23.55 -21.22
CA LEU A 588 25.70 22.14 -20.80
C LEU A 588 24.83 21.30 -21.73
N LEU A 589 23.79 21.85 -22.35
CA LEU A 589 22.97 21.11 -23.32
C LEU A 589 23.68 20.89 -24.68
N LYS A 590 24.74 21.64 -25.00
CA LYS A 590 25.50 21.55 -26.25
C LYS A 590 26.76 20.70 -26.15
N ILE A 591 27.11 20.18 -24.98
CA ILE A 591 28.35 19.37 -24.81
C ILE A 591 28.28 18.05 -25.55
N ASN A 592 29.42 17.57 -25.99
CA ASN A 592 29.58 16.21 -26.49
C ASN A 592 29.69 15.25 -25.29
N LYS A 593 28.55 14.65 -24.88
CA LYS A 593 28.49 13.77 -23.71
C LYS A 593 29.51 12.63 -23.76
N LYS A 594 29.79 12.04 -24.94
CA LYS A 594 30.76 10.94 -25.06
C LYS A 594 32.19 11.37 -24.71
N GLU A 595 32.62 12.49 -25.23
CA GLU A 595 33.92 13.07 -24.95
C GLU A 595 34.09 13.46 -23.49
N VAL A 596 33.03 14.03 -22.88
CA VAL A 596 33.03 14.39 -21.46
C VAL A 596 33.10 13.15 -20.57
N ILE A 597 32.35 12.08 -20.87
CA ILE A 597 32.37 10.80 -20.15
C ILE A 597 33.81 10.23 -20.13
N GLU A 598 34.47 10.22 -21.29
CA GLU A 598 35.85 9.72 -21.40
C GLU A 598 36.84 10.61 -20.63
N THR A 599 36.68 11.93 -20.71
CA THR A 599 37.58 12.90 -20.06
C THR A 599 37.46 12.86 -18.55
N LEU A 600 36.20 12.84 -18.01
CA LEU A 600 35.94 12.86 -16.58
C LEU A 600 35.95 11.46 -15.96
N LYS A 601 36.02 10.41 -16.76
CA LYS A 601 35.97 9.00 -16.33
C LYS A 601 34.74 8.68 -15.48
N ILE A 602 33.60 9.16 -15.89
CA ILE A 602 32.30 8.91 -15.26
C ILE A 602 31.39 8.18 -16.24
N ASP A 603 30.35 7.58 -15.74
CA ASP A 603 29.29 6.98 -16.55
C ASP A 603 28.24 8.03 -17.00
N GLN A 604 27.40 7.61 -17.95
CA GLN A 604 26.38 8.48 -18.53
C GLN A 604 25.34 8.92 -17.49
N TYR A 605 24.93 8.04 -16.58
CA TYR A 605 23.91 8.37 -15.57
C TYR A 605 24.42 9.42 -14.59
N THR A 606 25.66 9.29 -14.14
CA THR A 606 26.34 10.27 -13.28
C THR A 606 26.48 11.62 -13.98
N LEU A 607 26.84 11.63 -15.26
CA LEU A 607 26.93 12.87 -16.03
C LEU A 607 25.56 13.55 -16.17
N ASP A 608 24.52 12.80 -16.52
CA ASP A 608 23.18 13.34 -16.69
C ASP A 608 22.64 13.90 -15.37
N ASP A 609 22.84 13.19 -14.25
CA ASP A 609 22.44 13.67 -12.92
C ASP A 609 23.19 14.94 -12.50
N ILE A 610 24.49 15.05 -12.80
CA ILE A 610 25.28 16.26 -12.53
C ILE A 610 24.74 17.44 -13.36
N ILE A 611 24.52 17.25 -14.67
CA ILE A 611 24.01 18.30 -15.57
C ILE A 611 22.65 18.80 -15.07
N ASP A 612 21.72 17.91 -14.77
CA ASP A 612 20.39 18.27 -14.28
C ASP A 612 20.45 19.08 -12.99
N CYS A 613 21.33 18.68 -12.06
CA CYS A 613 21.50 19.39 -10.79
C CYS A 613 22.18 20.77 -10.96
N LEU A 614 23.11 20.91 -11.89
CA LEU A 614 23.75 22.21 -12.17
C LEU A 614 22.81 23.19 -12.88
N ILE A 615 21.97 22.70 -13.80
CA ILE A 615 20.95 23.51 -14.49
C ILE A 615 19.86 23.97 -13.52
N LYS A 616 19.44 23.13 -12.57
CA LYS A 616 18.35 23.41 -11.63
C LYS A 616 18.77 23.03 -10.19
N PRO A 617 19.69 23.81 -9.57
CA PRO A 617 20.29 23.44 -8.28
C PRO A 617 19.27 23.29 -7.14
N ASN A 618 18.21 24.12 -7.14
CA ASN A 618 17.18 24.15 -6.09
C ASN A 618 15.90 23.43 -6.49
N ARG A 619 15.89 22.63 -7.58
CA ARG A 619 14.69 21.91 -8.01
C ARG A 619 14.25 20.93 -6.96
N SER A 620 12.99 21.01 -6.58
CA SER A 620 12.26 19.97 -5.87
C SER A 620 11.42 19.15 -6.85
N ILE A 621 11.32 17.85 -6.63
CA ILE A 621 10.38 17.03 -7.39
C ILE A 621 8.94 17.52 -7.20
N ARG A 622 8.65 18.18 -6.06
CA ARG A 622 7.35 18.75 -5.73
C ARG A 622 6.96 19.95 -6.59
N ASP A 623 7.90 20.58 -7.30
CA ASP A 623 7.62 21.72 -8.20
C ASP A 623 6.78 21.31 -9.43
N GLN A 624 6.59 19.99 -9.66
CA GLN A 624 5.76 19.45 -10.73
C GLN A 624 4.32 19.20 -10.28
N TYR A 625 4.04 19.28 -8.96
CA TYR A 625 2.74 19.04 -8.38
C TYR A 625 2.00 20.36 -8.20
N GLN A 626 0.70 20.32 -8.33
CA GLN A 626 -0.15 21.50 -8.19
C GLN A 626 -0.26 21.92 -6.72
N THR A 627 -0.37 23.22 -6.50
CA THR A 627 -0.70 23.75 -5.18
C THR A 627 -2.17 23.47 -4.84
N PRO A 628 -2.54 23.33 -3.56
CA PRO A 628 -3.94 23.16 -3.18
C PRO A 628 -4.86 24.21 -3.80
N LEU A 629 -6.06 23.80 -4.20
CA LEU A 629 -7.07 24.73 -4.74
C LEU A 629 -7.52 25.71 -3.67
N LEU A 630 -7.24 26.97 -3.89
CA LEU A 630 -7.67 28.08 -3.03
C LEU A 630 -9.03 28.58 -3.50
N LYS A 631 -9.97 28.76 -2.55
CA LYS A 631 -11.36 29.14 -2.80
C LYS A 631 -11.69 30.46 -2.15
N LYS A 632 -12.66 31.17 -2.73
CA LYS A 632 -13.32 32.37 -2.14
C LYS A 632 -14.81 32.16 -1.90
N ASP A 633 -15.42 31.21 -2.63
CA ASP A 633 -16.85 30.91 -2.65
C ASP A 633 -17.14 29.42 -2.50
N ILE A 634 -18.38 29.08 -2.20
CA ILE A 634 -18.90 27.71 -2.15
C ILE A 634 -20.00 27.50 -3.17
N LEU A 635 -20.08 26.24 -3.66
CA LEU A 635 -21.16 25.76 -4.52
C LEU A 635 -22.20 25.00 -3.69
N HIS A 636 -23.49 25.17 -4.03
CA HIS A 636 -24.57 24.36 -3.48
C HIS A 636 -25.02 23.31 -4.51
N ILE A 637 -25.44 22.13 -4.03
CA ILE A 637 -25.84 21.03 -4.92
C ILE A 637 -27.05 21.41 -5.79
N GLU A 638 -27.90 22.29 -5.29
CA GLU A 638 -29.07 22.83 -5.97
C GLU A 638 -28.71 23.73 -7.14
N ASP A 639 -27.52 24.33 -7.11
CA ASP A 639 -27.02 25.22 -8.17
C ASP A 639 -26.43 24.43 -9.35
N LEU A 640 -26.15 23.15 -9.17
CA LEU A 640 -25.54 22.33 -10.19
C LEU A 640 -26.55 21.93 -11.27
N LYS A 641 -26.11 22.08 -12.52
CA LYS A 641 -26.84 21.63 -13.70
C LYS A 641 -25.97 20.67 -14.53
N PRO A 642 -26.56 19.62 -15.11
CA PRO A 642 -25.87 18.84 -16.11
C PRO A 642 -25.23 19.71 -17.18
N GLY A 643 -23.98 19.46 -17.54
CA GLY A 643 -23.19 20.25 -18.48
C GLY A 643 -22.39 21.39 -17.86
N MET A 644 -22.50 21.66 -16.54
CA MET A 644 -21.60 22.62 -15.87
C MET A 644 -20.19 22.08 -15.80
N VAL A 645 -19.21 22.94 -16.07
CA VAL A 645 -17.79 22.66 -15.95
C VAL A 645 -17.30 23.20 -14.61
N LEU A 646 -16.64 22.36 -13.84
CA LEU A 646 -16.13 22.70 -12.50
C LEU A 646 -14.68 22.25 -12.38
N GLU A 647 -13.89 23.00 -11.62
CA GLU A 647 -12.61 22.51 -11.12
C GLU A 647 -12.80 21.78 -9.78
N GLY A 648 -12.12 20.67 -9.63
CA GLY A 648 -12.15 19.90 -8.38
C GLY A 648 -10.82 19.26 -8.05
N THR A 649 -10.63 18.93 -6.79
CA THR A 649 -9.42 18.26 -6.32
C THR A 649 -9.69 16.77 -6.10
N VAL A 650 -8.87 15.89 -6.67
CA VAL A 650 -8.94 14.44 -6.49
C VAL A 650 -8.61 14.10 -5.03
N ARG A 651 -9.59 13.56 -4.29
CA ARG A 651 -9.42 13.17 -2.89
C ARG A 651 -9.05 11.72 -2.69
N ASN A 652 -9.58 10.86 -3.55
CA ASN A 652 -9.31 9.42 -3.45
C ASN A 652 -9.41 8.77 -4.83
N VAL A 653 -8.52 7.82 -5.10
CA VAL A 653 -8.51 7.01 -6.32
C VAL A 653 -8.73 5.56 -5.93
N VAL A 654 -9.70 4.92 -6.58
CA VAL A 654 -10.11 3.53 -6.35
C VAL A 654 -10.17 2.77 -7.66
N ASP A 655 -10.20 1.45 -7.65
CA ASP A 655 -10.15 0.61 -8.87
C ASP A 655 -11.23 0.95 -9.92
N PHE A 656 -12.38 1.45 -9.48
CA PHE A 656 -13.52 1.75 -10.36
C PHE A 656 -13.68 3.23 -10.71
N GLY A 657 -12.85 4.13 -10.13
CA GLY A 657 -13.00 5.55 -10.37
C GLY A 657 -12.19 6.43 -9.44
N ALA A 658 -12.50 7.72 -9.42
CA ALA A 658 -11.94 8.69 -8.50
C ALA A 658 -13.03 9.55 -7.85
N PHE A 659 -12.82 9.87 -6.58
CA PHE A 659 -13.63 10.83 -5.85
C PHE A 659 -12.97 12.21 -5.91
N VAL A 660 -13.72 13.19 -6.39
CA VAL A 660 -13.26 14.56 -6.64
C VAL A 660 -14.07 15.52 -5.80
N ASP A 661 -13.38 16.31 -4.98
CA ASP A 661 -13.99 17.44 -4.25
C ASP A 661 -14.24 18.60 -5.22
N ILE A 662 -15.47 18.79 -5.56
CA ILE A 662 -15.96 19.90 -6.41
C ILE A 662 -16.56 21.04 -5.58
N GLY A 663 -16.27 21.09 -4.27
CA GLY A 663 -16.81 22.11 -3.35
C GLY A 663 -18.16 21.78 -2.74
N LEU A 664 -18.67 20.56 -2.90
CA LEU A 664 -19.92 20.09 -2.32
C LEU A 664 -19.72 19.28 -1.04
N LYS A 665 -20.81 19.00 -0.31
CA LYS A 665 -20.79 18.17 0.90
C LYS A 665 -20.27 16.75 0.62
N ASN A 666 -20.65 16.16 -0.51
CA ASN A 666 -20.21 14.86 -0.96
C ASN A 666 -19.34 15.02 -2.20
N ASP A 667 -18.24 14.29 -2.27
CA ASP A 667 -17.37 14.27 -3.43
C ASP A 667 -18.12 13.75 -4.66
N GLY A 668 -17.84 14.32 -5.82
CA GLY A 668 -18.32 13.80 -7.09
C GLY A 668 -17.55 12.53 -7.48
N LEU A 669 -18.23 11.57 -8.07
CA LEU A 669 -17.60 10.35 -8.60
C LEU A 669 -17.35 10.46 -10.09
N VAL A 670 -16.09 10.38 -10.50
CA VAL A 670 -15.68 10.11 -11.89
C VAL A 670 -15.48 8.61 -12.03
N HIS A 671 -16.39 7.93 -12.73
CA HIS A 671 -16.23 6.51 -13.01
C HIS A 671 -15.10 6.29 -14.04
N ILE A 672 -14.35 5.17 -13.95
CA ILE A 672 -13.21 4.86 -14.84
C ILE A 672 -13.53 5.04 -16.34
N SER A 673 -14.76 4.73 -16.76
CA SER A 673 -15.21 4.92 -18.15
C SER A 673 -15.44 6.39 -18.56
N LYS A 674 -15.34 7.33 -17.61
CA LYS A 674 -15.57 8.77 -17.79
C LYS A 674 -14.31 9.61 -17.50
N MET A 675 -13.15 8.96 -17.40
CA MET A 675 -11.87 9.63 -17.13
C MET A 675 -11.09 9.96 -18.40
N SER A 676 -11.17 9.09 -19.41
CA SER A 676 -10.41 9.25 -20.65
C SER A 676 -11.20 8.74 -21.85
N LYS A 677 -11.01 9.38 -23.01
CA LYS A 677 -11.53 8.90 -24.30
C LYS A 677 -10.89 7.58 -24.73
N GLN A 678 -9.67 7.31 -24.28
CA GLN A 678 -8.98 6.04 -24.49
C GLN A 678 -9.29 5.07 -23.36
N ARG A 679 -9.33 3.77 -23.67
CA ARG A 679 -9.53 2.74 -22.63
C ARG A 679 -8.32 2.65 -21.72
N ILE A 680 -8.52 3.00 -20.46
CA ILE A 680 -7.52 2.88 -19.39
C ILE A 680 -7.71 1.57 -18.62
N LYS A 681 -6.64 1.05 -18.06
CA LYS A 681 -6.67 -0.18 -17.26
C LYS A 681 -7.00 0.10 -15.82
N HIS A 682 -6.50 1.22 -15.29
CA HIS A 682 -6.70 1.63 -13.92
C HIS A 682 -6.84 3.16 -13.83
N PRO A 683 -7.66 3.71 -12.92
CA PRO A 683 -7.78 5.16 -12.71
C PRO A 683 -6.46 5.89 -12.44
N LEU A 684 -5.51 5.24 -11.76
CA LEU A 684 -4.16 5.79 -11.51
C LEU A 684 -3.32 5.99 -12.80
N ASP A 685 -3.74 5.43 -13.93
CA ASP A 685 -3.08 5.70 -15.23
C ASP A 685 -3.32 7.15 -15.68
N VAL A 686 -4.32 7.83 -15.11
CA VAL A 686 -4.78 9.17 -15.54
C VAL A 686 -4.80 10.18 -14.40
N LEU A 687 -5.10 9.74 -13.16
CA LEU A 687 -5.35 10.61 -12.02
C LEU A 687 -4.57 10.18 -10.78
N SER A 688 -4.18 11.17 -10.00
CA SER A 688 -3.53 11.00 -8.70
C SER A 688 -4.25 11.81 -7.62
N ILE A 689 -4.12 11.40 -6.36
CA ILE A 689 -4.65 12.19 -5.22
C ILE A 689 -3.96 13.55 -5.20
N GLY A 690 -4.76 14.60 -5.05
CA GLY A 690 -4.31 15.99 -5.03
C GLY A 690 -4.32 16.67 -6.41
N ASP A 691 -4.55 15.92 -7.50
CA ASP A 691 -4.68 16.53 -8.83
C ASP A 691 -5.89 17.46 -8.88
N ILE A 692 -5.71 18.64 -9.48
CA ILE A 692 -6.80 19.54 -9.82
C ILE A 692 -7.26 19.18 -11.25
N VAL A 693 -8.53 18.86 -11.37
CA VAL A 693 -9.11 18.38 -12.63
C VAL A 693 -10.34 19.19 -12.99
N GLU A 694 -10.49 19.46 -14.28
CA GLU A 694 -11.72 20.01 -14.83
C GLU A 694 -12.70 18.86 -15.07
N VAL A 695 -13.91 18.99 -14.54
CA VAL A 695 -14.94 17.97 -14.63
C VAL A 695 -16.27 18.57 -15.10
N ASN A 696 -16.99 17.80 -15.90
CA ASN A 696 -18.34 18.12 -16.35
C ASN A 696 -19.36 17.39 -15.47
N VAL A 697 -20.37 18.10 -14.99
CA VAL A 697 -21.49 17.50 -14.28
C VAL A 697 -22.35 16.71 -15.27
N ILE A 698 -22.51 15.39 -15.03
CA ILE A 698 -23.35 14.52 -15.87
C ILE A 698 -24.76 14.46 -15.30
N ASP A 699 -24.87 14.19 -13.99
CA ASP A 699 -26.14 13.96 -13.32
C ASP A 699 -26.04 14.38 -11.84
N VAL A 700 -27.16 14.87 -11.31
CA VAL A 700 -27.29 15.33 -9.93
C VAL A 700 -28.49 14.67 -9.28
N ASP A 701 -28.25 13.72 -8.37
CA ASP A 701 -29.29 13.07 -7.57
C ASP A 701 -29.46 13.83 -6.25
N LEU A 702 -30.42 14.75 -6.20
CA LEU A 702 -30.73 15.57 -5.02
C LEU A 702 -31.20 14.72 -3.85
N ASN A 703 -31.88 13.59 -4.08
CA ASN A 703 -32.41 12.72 -3.02
C ASN A 703 -31.28 11.97 -2.32
N LYS A 704 -30.35 11.43 -3.08
CA LYS A 704 -29.18 10.72 -2.57
C LYS A 704 -27.98 11.64 -2.30
N LYS A 705 -28.10 12.92 -2.63
CA LYS A 705 -27.02 13.93 -2.55
C LYS A 705 -25.74 13.46 -3.23
N ARG A 706 -25.87 12.88 -4.44
CA ARG A 706 -24.76 12.36 -5.23
C ARG A 706 -24.66 13.12 -6.55
N VAL A 707 -23.43 13.37 -6.98
CA VAL A 707 -23.11 14.01 -8.25
C VAL A 707 -22.23 13.06 -9.06
N SER A 708 -22.68 12.77 -10.28
CA SER A 708 -21.89 12.02 -11.26
C SER A 708 -21.19 13.03 -12.18
N ILE A 709 -19.90 12.89 -12.31
CA ILE A 709 -19.06 13.82 -13.08
C ILE A 709 -18.18 13.08 -14.09
N SER A 710 -17.72 13.79 -15.11
CA SER A 710 -16.90 13.26 -16.20
C SER A 710 -15.76 14.20 -16.53
N MET A 711 -14.62 13.65 -16.93
CA MET A 711 -13.48 14.39 -17.48
C MET A 711 -13.48 14.39 -19.03
N ILE A 712 -14.48 13.78 -19.66
CA ILE A 712 -14.59 13.67 -21.11
C ILE A 712 -15.92 14.23 -21.62
#